data_f94ce231808dae7b9a9a32a9937d614f
#
_entry.id   f94ce231808dae7b9a9a32a9937d614f
#
_cell.length_a   1.000
_cell.length_b   1.000
_cell.length_c   1.000
_cell.angle_alpha   90.00
_cell.angle_beta   90.00
_cell.angle_gamma   90.00
#
_symmetry.space_group_name_H-M   'P 1'
#
loop_
_entity.id
_entity.type
_entity.pdbx_description
1 polymer ?
#
loop_
_entity_poly.entity_id
_entity_poly.type
_entity_poly.pdbx_seq_one_letter_code
_entity_poly.pdbx_strand_id
1 'polypeptide(L)'
;MENEEVQNVSDTGDFPAYDAEAIETKWQRVWEEQNLYKTEEDSSRPKKYVLEMFPYPSGDLHMGHARNYTIGDAMARQARMRGFDVLHPMGFDAFGLPAENAAIKHNTQPSVWTHKNIDQAVKTMFRMGFAYDKDRMFNTCDPEYYKWGQWIFLKMLEKGLVYRATSPVNWCPNDKTVLANEQVVNGKCWRCGAVPEKRELSQWYLRITDYAQELLDDLDQLEGWPERVRAMQANWIGRSEGAEIDFTLADTDGVTPTDTKMTVFTTRADTIYGCTFMLLPPESKLAAELVEDSEYKAAFDALHEEAVKVSSIDRQGTDREKHGVFTGRYAINPVTGQTVPIWVADYVLLDYGTGAVMGVPSGDKRDFDFAKKYDLPIVPIICEEGTDIYEELKGVSEYKVTSVDWDGPMDTVGILVQSGPFTGLRGGKHSEAEEAVVAYLTEHNVGRRTVQFRLRDWLISRQRYWGNPIPMIHCDCCGDVPVPYDQLPVTLPDNLDLAAGDTLAECKEFVETTCPKCGKPAKRITDTMDTFTCSSWYYLRYCDPHNTELPFSKESVDRWMPVDNYIGGIEHAILHLLYSRFFTKVLRDLGMIDIDEPFKNLMTQGMVKDEHGDTMSKSKGNVVPPSSVIEPYGADTMRLAILFVAPPEKDFDWDEKVVAGANRFIKRAWRVVWELSRTADASAVFDHTTLDAKSLELNRVLNAMGIRCTTEFDKGQFNTAISAVMELVNAASAYINEVPVESRDAALCYKVANDVVAMLAPIIPHWAEELSHEALGKNIPVYHQPWPEFDPEQAKSNTVEIAVQLKGKVRARIEVSADASEEELTAAATEAIADQLEGKEIRKVIVVKGRLVNIVA
;
A
#
# COMPACT_ATOMS: atom_id res chain seq x y z
N MET A 1 -47.40 2.58 1.01
CA MET A 1 -48.23 2.71 -0.19
C MET A 1 -47.65 1.79 -1.21
N GLU A 2 -48.45 0.84 -1.59
CA GLU A 2 -48.38 -0.16 -2.65
C GLU A 2 -47.20 -1.10 -2.72
N ASN A 3 -47.50 -2.31 -2.17
CA ASN A 3 -46.76 -3.55 -2.46
C ASN A 3 -46.91 -3.84 -3.98
N GLU A 4 -45.86 -3.70 -4.75
CA GLU A 4 -45.70 -4.44 -5.99
C GLU A 4 -45.34 -5.87 -5.64
N GLU A 5 -46.31 -6.76 -5.73
CA GLU A 5 -46.13 -8.21 -5.73
C GLU A 5 -45.12 -8.56 -6.84
N VAL A 6 -43.95 -8.99 -6.44
CA VAL A 6 -43.01 -9.62 -7.33
C VAL A 6 -43.66 -10.89 -7.86
N GLN A 7 -44.15 -10.86 -9.12
CA GLN A 7 -44.62 -12.02 -9.83
C GLN A 7 -43.55 -13.11 -9.79
N ASN A 8 -43.82 -14.17 -9.01
CA ASN A 8 -43.14 -15.46 -9.12
C ASN A 8 -43.34 -15.92 -10.57
N VAL A 9 -42.27 -15.69 -11.40
CA VAL A 9 -42.23 -16.30 -12.73
C VAL A 9 -42.09 -17.80 -12.48
N SER A 10 -43.16 -18.53 -12.77
CA SER A 10 -43.22 -19.99 -12.69
C SER A 10 -42.07 -20.61 -13.45
N ASP A 11 -41.24 -21.39 -12.75
CA ASP A 11 -40.18 -22.22 -13.29
C ASP A 11 -40.76 -23.32 -14.16
N THR A 12 -40.94 -23.11 -15.45
CA THR A 12 -41.53 -24.08 -16.42
C THR A 12 -40.51 -24.50 -17.45
N GLY A 13 -39.22 -24.61 -17.08
CA GLY A 13 -38.18 -25.13 -17.94
C GLY A 13 -37.80 -26.57 -17.53
N ASP A 14 -37.56 -27.47 -18.53
CA ASP A 14 -37.01 -28.81 -18.40
C ASP A 14 -35.52 -28.82 -17.97
N PHE A 15 -35.02 -27.89 -17.19
CA PHE A 15 -33.63 -27.81 -16.69
C PHE A 15 -33.58 -27.67 -15.16
N PRO A 16 -32.48 -28.10 -14.52
CA PRO A 16 -32.36 -28.08 -13.06
C PRO A 16 -32.36 -26.65 -12.53
N ALA A 17 -33.02 -26.42 -11.38
CA ALA A 17 -32.92 -25.17 -10.66
C ALA A 17 -31.48 -24.94 -10.14
N TYR A 18 -31.06 -23.69 -10.07
CA TYR A 18 -29.76 -23.37 -9.50
C TYR A 18 -29.77 -23.58 -7.98
N ASP A 19 -29.01 -24.56 -7.52
CA ASP A 19 -28.78 -24.90 -6.11
C ASP A 19 -27.32 -24.63 -5.77
N ALA A 20 -27.05 -23.47 -5.15
CA ALA A 20 -25.70 -23.05 -4.83
C ALA A 20 -24.97 -24.02 -3.89
N GLU A 21 -25.63 -24.50 -2.83
CA GLU A 21 -24.98 -25.38 -1.84
C GLU A 21 -24.57 -26.72 -2.46
N ALA A 22 -25.47 -27.35 -3.23
CA ALA A 22 -25.19 -28.63 -3.87
C ALA A 22 -24.06 -28.51 -4.91
N ILE A 23 -24.11 -27.47 -5.75
CA ILE A 23 -23.13 -27.23 -6.81
C ILE A 23 -21.75 -26.91 -6.24
N GLU A 24 -21.67 -25.99 -5.27
CA GLU A 24 -20.42 -25.57 -4.65
C GLU A 24 -19.75 -26.72 -3.91
N THR A 25 -20.51 -27.49 -3.12
CA THR A 25 -20.00 -28.66 -2.39
C THR A 25 -19.48 -29.74 -3.36
N LYS A 26 -20.20 -30.01 -4.46
CA LYS A 26 -19.81 -30.94 -5.52
C LYS A 26 -18.43 -30.55 -6.08
N TRP A 27 -18.29 -29.32 -6.54
CA TRP A 27 -17.08 -28.89 -7.25
C TRP A 27 -15.88 -28.66 -6.33
N GLN A 28 -16.05 -28.13 -5.13
CA GLN A 28 -14.98 -28.02 -4.14
C GLN A 28 -14.35 -29.37 -3.84
N ARG A 29 -15.17 -30.42 -3.69
CA ARG A 29 -14.67 -31.79 -3.53
C ARG A 29 -13.91 -32.28 -4.76
N VAL A 30 -14.43 -32.07 -5.97
CA VAL A 30 -13.78 -32.50 -7.21
C VAL A 30 -12.42 -31.82 -7.39
N TRP A 31 -12.35 -30.50 -7.15
CA TRP A 31 -11.10 -29.73 -7.25
C TRP A 31 -10.06 -30.20 -6.22
N GLU A 32 -10.51 -30.56 -5.02
CA GLU A 32 -9.63 -31.09 -3.98
C GLU A 32 -9.08 -32.47 -4.33
N GLU A 33 -9.93 -33.38 -4.76
CA GLU A 33 -9.55 -34.74 -5.18
C GLU A 33 -8.56 -34.71 -6.38
N GLN A 34 -8.70 -33.76 -7.27
CA GLN A 34 -7.83 -33.59 -8.44
C GLN A 34 -6.56 -32.76 -8.17
N ASN A 35 -6.44 -32.13 -6.99
CA ASN A 35 -5.41 -31.11 -6.68
C ASN A 35 -5.30 -30.08 -7.80
N LEU A 36 -6.46 -29.58 -8.29
CA LEU A 36 -6.62 -28.82 -9.52
C LEU A 36 -5.75 -27.55 -9.58
N TYR A 37 -5.50 -26.95 -8.46
CA TYR A 37 -4.83 -25.63 -8.35
C TYR A 37 -3.34 -25.73 -8.06
N LYS A 38 -2.78 -26.93 -8.09
CA LYS A 38 -1.33 -27.11 -7.97
C LYS A 38 -0.61 -26.34 -9.07
N THR A 39 0.41 -25.58 -8.67
CA THR A 39 1.26 -24.81 -9.58
C THR A 39 1.94 -25.76 -10.58
N GLU A 40 1.70 -25.54 -11.86
CA GLU A 40 2.41 -26.24 -12.94
C GLU A 40 3.69 -25.47 -13.25
N GLU A 41 4.79 -26.20 -13.36
CA GLU A 41 6.11 -25.63 -13.67
C GLU A 41 6.51 -25.95 -15.12
N ASP A 42 5.57 -25.77 -16.05
CA ASP A 42 5.87 -25.93 -17.49
C ASP A 42 6.62 -24.69 -18.00
N SER A 43 7.92 -24.85 -18.23
CA SER A 43 8.80 -23.77 -18.70
C SER A 43 8.45 -23.26 -20.11
N SER A 44 7.60 -23.95 -20.86
CA SER A 44 7.15 -23.53 -22.19
C SER A 44 6.12 -22.40 -22.16
N ARG A 45 5.43 -22.21 -21.02
CA ARG A 45 4.41 -21.18 -20.83
C ARG A 45 4.98 -19.95 -20.14
N PRO A 46 4.44 -18.74 -20.45
CA PRO A 46 4.79 -17.54 -19.68
C PRO A 46 4.28 -17.68 -18.23
N LYS A 47 5.06 -17.16 -17.28
CA LYS A 47 4.67 -17.18 -15.87
C LYS A 47 3.72 -16.04 -15.51
N LYS A 48 2.90 -16.26 -14.49
CA LYS A 48 2.11 -15.24 -13.83
C LYS A 48 2.10 -15.49 -12.31
N TYR A 49 2.72 -14.62 -11.53
CA TYR A 49 2.70 -14.67 -10.09
C TYR A 49 1.69 -13.65 -9.55
N VAL A 50 0.58 -14.15 -9.03
CA VAL A 50 -0.47 -13.34 -8.36
C VAL A 50 -0.39 -13.60 -6.88
N LEU A 51 -0.27 -12.55 -6.08
CA LEU A 51 -0.09 -12.66 -4.64
C LEU A 51 -0.90 -11.58 -3.91
N GLU A 52 -1.68 -12.00 -2.94
CA GLU A 52 -2.31 -11.13 -1.96
C GLU A 52 -1.47 -11.09 -0.68
N MET A 53 -1.54 -9.95 0.03
CA MET A 53 -0.98 -9.89 1.38
C MET A 53 -1.67 -10.94 2.27
N PHE A 54 -0.89 -11.84 2.82
CA PHE A 54 -1.40 -12.91 3.66
C PHE A 54 -1.95 -12.42 5.00
N PRO A 55 -2.96 -13.08 5.59
CA PRO A 55 -3.63 -12.60 6.77
C PRO A 55 -2.88 -12.90 8.06
N TYR A 56 -3.18 -12.09 9.09
CA TYR A 56 -2.87 -12.41 10.49
C TYR A 56 -3.96 -13.36 11.05
N PRO A 57 -3.63 -14.54 11.58
CA PRO A 57 -4.61 -15.49 12.11
C PRO A 57 -5.08 -15.12 13.53
N SER A 58 -5.56 -13.90 13.69
CA SER A 58 -6.04 -13.38 14.99
C SER A 58 -7.53 -13.67 15.26
N GLY A 59 -8.17 -14.46 14.41
CA GLY A 59 -9.57 -14.89 14.45
C GLY A 59 -10.15 -15.01 13.04
N ASP A 60 -11.47 -15.15 12.91
CA ASP A 60 -12.15 -15.44 11.65
C ASP A 60 -11.89 -14.37 10.58
N LEU A 61 -11.95 -14.78 9.30
CA LEU A 61 -11.90 -13.89 8.15
C LEU A 61 -13.18 -13.02 8.11
N HIS A 62 -13.05 -11.84 7.53
CA HIS A 62 -14.15 -10.89 7.33
C HIS A 62 -14.24 -10.44 5.87
N MET A 63 -15.30 -9.70 5.51
CA MET A 63 -15.54 -9.26 4.14
C MET A 63 -14.38 -8.45 3.52
N GLY A 64 -13.56 -7.76 4.31
CA GLY A 64 -12.34 -7.11 3.82
C GLY A 64 -11.31 -8.12 3.29
N HIS A 65 -11.11 -9.24 3.99
CA HIS A 65 -10.28 -10.35 3.51
C HIS A 65 -10.90 -11.01 2.27
N ALA A 66 -12.22 -11.27 2.31
CA ALA A 66 -12.93 -11.87 1.17
C ALA A 66 -12.76 -11.03 -0.09
N ARG A 67 -12.78 -9.68 0.03
CA ARG A 67 -12.54 -8.78 -1.09
C ARG A 67 -11.13 -8.92 -1.67
N ASN A 68 -10.13 -8.84 -0.80
CA ASN A 68 -8.72 -8.95 -1.21
C ASN A 68 -8.48 -10.23 -2.01
N TYR A 69 -8.88 -11.36 -1.44
CA TYR A 69 -8.62 -12.68 -1.99
C TYR A 69 -9.49 -12.98 -3.22
N THR A 70 -10.72 -12.46 -3.30
CA THR A 70 -11.56 -12.62 -4.50
C THR A 70 -10.97 -11.89 -5.71
N ILE A 71 -10.36 -10.73 -5.50
CA ILE A 71 -9.68 -9.97 -6.56
C ILE A 71 -8.51 -10.78 -7.14
N GLY A 72 -7.62 -11.28 -6.29
CA GLY A 72 -6.46 -12.04 -6.73
C GLY A 72 -6.85 -13.37 -7.36
N ASP A 73 -7.80 -14.09 -6.76
CA ASP A 73 -8.31 -15.33 -7.31
C ASP A 73 -8.91 -15.16 -8.71
N ALA A 74 -9.66 -14.08 -8.95
CA ALA A 74 -10.20 -13.79 -10.28
C ALA A 74 -9.08 -13.52 -11.31
N MET A 75 -8.03 -12.78 -10.92
CA MET A 75 -6.85 -12.54 -11.75
C MET A 75 -6.09 -13.84 -12.06
N ALA A 76 -5.86 -14.68 -11.05
CA ALA A 76 -5.15 -15.95 -11.19
C ALA A 76 -5.88 -16.90 -12.12
N ARG A 77 -7.21 -17.06 -11.97
CA ARG A 77 -8.05 -17.90 -12.83
C ARG A 77 -8.04 -17.42 -14.28
N GLN A 78 -8.24 -16.11 -14.52
CA GLN A 78 -8.19 -15.56 -15.87
C GLN A 78 -6.81 -15.75 -16.51
N ALA A 79 -5.72 -15.52 -15.77
CA ALA A 79 -4.36 -15.72 -16.27
C ALA A 79 -4.13 -17.18 -16.70
N ARG A 80 -4.63 -18.15 -15.93
CA ARG A 80 -4.55 -19.57 -16.31
C ARG A 80 -5.30 -19.86 -17.60
N MET A 81 -6.52 -19.36 -17.74
CA MET A 81 -7.31 -19.49 -18.96
C MET A 81 -6.64 -18.81 -20.17
N ARG A 82 -5.79 -17.79 -19.94
CA ARG A 82 -4.98 -17.14 -20.99
C ARG A 82 -3.67 -17.89 -21.30
N GLY A 83 -3.45 -19.06 -20.72
CA GLY A 83 -2.32 -19.92 -21.02
C GLY A 83 -1.05 -19.64 -20.25
N PHE A 84 -1.12 -18.90 -19.12
CA PHE A 84 0.01 -18.72 -18.21
C PHE A 84 0.18 -19.91 -17.27
N ASP A 85 1.42 -20.18 -16.88
CA ASP A 85 1.69 -20.88 -15.63
C ASP A 85 1.46 -19.92 -14.49
N VAL A 86 0.61 -20.31 -13.54
CA VAL A 86 0.18 -19.40 -12.46
C VAL A 86 0.71 -19.90 -11.13
N LEU A 87 1.45 -19.03 -10.43
CA LEU A 87 1.77 -19.18 -9.02
C LEU A 87 0.79 -18.31 -8.22
N HIS A 88 -0.10 -18.96 -7.46
CA HIS A 88 -1.12 -18.32 -6.63
C HIS A 88 -1.13 -18.98 -5.24
N PRO A 89 -0.16 -18.64 -4.39
CA PRO A 89 0.01 -19.25 -3.07
C PRO A 89 -0.76 -18.49 -2.01
N MET A 90 -0.94 -19.12 -0.85
CA MET A 90 -1.48 -18.51 0.36
C MET A 90 -0.75 -19.06 1.58
N GLY A 91 -0.75 -18.30 2.68
CA GLY A 91 -0.21 -18.67 3.98
C GLY A 91 -0.66 -17.69 5.05
N PHE A 92 0.05 -17.66 6.19
CA PHE A 92 -0.35 -16.83 7.32
C PHE A 92 0.85 -16.12 7.94
N ASP A 93 0.73 -14.79 8.14
CA ASP A 93 1.65 -14.04 9.02
C ASP A 93 1.23 -14.29 10.47
N ALA A 94 1.82 -15.31 11.06
CA ALA A 94 1.25 -15.99 12.22
C ALA A 94 1.88 -15.59 13.56
N PHE A 95 2.93 -14.78 13.55
CA PHE A 95 3.49 -14.18 14.75
C PHE A 95 2.79 -12.88 15.15
N GLY A 96 3.08 -12.38 16.33
CA GLY A 96 2.77 -11.04 16.78
C GLY A 96 1.77 -10.93 17.91
N LEU A 97 1.65 -9.71 18.37
CA LEU A 97 0.90 -9.29 19.55
C LEU A 97 -0.61 -9.63 19.52
N PRO A 98 -1.34 -9.62 18.38
CA PRO A 98 -2.76 -9.96 18.41
C PRO A 98 -3.04 -11.40 18.83
N ALA A 99 -2.25 -12.33 18.30
CA ALA A 99 -2.38 -13.74 18.65
C ALA A 99 -1.98 -13.99 20.11
N GLU A 100 -0.89 -13.37 20.57
CA GLU A 100 -0.42 -13.45 21.96
C GLU A 100 -1.46 -12.88 22.93
N ASN A 101 -1.98 -11.69 22.69
CA ASN A 101 -2.98 -11.07 23.57
C ASN A 101 -4.31 -11.87 23.57
N ALA A 102 -4.71 -12.41 22.44
CA ALA A 102 -5.90 -13.28 22.37
C ALA A 102 -5.68 -14.58 23.15
N ALA A 103 -4.50 -15.20 23.02
CA ALA A 103 -4.15 -16.41 23.77
C ALA A 103 -4.14 -16.16 25.28
N ILE A 104 -3.55 -15.07 25.75
CA ILE A 104 -3.59 -14.65 27.15
C ILE A 104 -5.04 -14.48 27.62
N LYS A 105 -5.87 -13.77 26.87
CA LYS A 105 -7.29 -13.54 27.20
C LYS A 105 -8.09 -14.85 27.30
N HIS A 106 -7.77 -15.83 26.48
CA HIS A 106 -8.46 -17.12 26.44
C HIS A 106 -7.76 -18.21 27.27
N ASN A 107 -6.71 -17.86 28.02
CA ASN A 107 -5.91 -18.77 28.85
C ASN A 107 -5.43 -20.02 28.09
N THR A 108 -4.79 -19.77 26.94
CA THR A 108 -4.26 -20.82 26.05
C THR A 108 -2.87 -20.42 25.54
N GLN A 109 -2.13 -21.37 24.97
CA GLN A 109 -0.85 -21.09 24.34
C GLN A 109 -1.05 -20.36 22.99
N PRO A 110 -0.21 -19.33 22.65
CA PRO A 110 -0.28 -18.63 21.35
C PRO A 110 -0.17 -19.56 20.15
N SER A 111 0.68 -20.60 20.21
CA SER A 111 0.80 -21.59 19.13
C SER A 111 -0.53 -22.33 18.90
N VAL A 112 -1.17 -22.81 19.97
CA VAL A 112 -2.46 -23.53 19.89
C VAL A 112 -3.57 -22.63 19.36
N TRP A 113 -3.66 -21.39 19.88
CA TRP A 113 -4.64 -20.40 19.43
C TRP A 113 -4.46 -20.06 17.95
N THR A 114 -3.22 -19.81 17.54
CA THR A 114 -2.86 -19.42 16.19
C THR A 114 -3.18 -20.50 15.17
N HIS A 115 -2.73 -21.76 15.41
CA HIS A 115 -3.01 -22.88 14.50
C HIS A 115 -4.51 -23.18 14.39
N LYS A 116 -5.26 -23.08 15.50
CA LYS A 116 -6.73 -23.21 15.45
C LYS A 116 -7.38 -22.17 14.54
N ASN A 117 -6.93 -20.91 14.60
CA ASN A 117 -7.45 -19.88 13.74
C ASN A 117 -7.04 -20.07 12.28
N ILE A 118 -5.82 -20.56 12.04
CA ILE A 118 -5.34 -20.91 10.70
C ILE A 118 -6.25 -21.99 10.11
N ASP A 119 -6.50 -23.08 10.82
CA ASP A 119 -7.36 -24.16 10.35
C ASP A 119 -8.77 -23.67 9.99
N GLN A 120 -9.31 -22.76 10.80
CA GLN A 120 -10.62 -22.16 10.53
C GLN A 120 -10.59 -21.24 9.30
N ALA A 121 -9.55 -20.41 9.17
CA ALA A 121 -9.40 -19.52 8.03
C ALA A 121 -9.21 -20.29 6.71
N VAL A 122 -8.40 -21.37 6.72
CA VAL A 122 -8.21 -22.26 5.57
C VAL A 122 -9.55 -22.86 5.14
N LYS A 123 -10.35 -23.39 6.06
CA LYS A 123 -11.69 -23.92 5.74
C LYS A 123 -12.57 -22.85 5.10
N THR A 124 -12.55 -21.62 5.63
CA THR A 124 -13.33 -20.51 5.09
C THR A 124 -12.85 -20.13 3.68
N MET A 125 -11.53 -20.07 3.43
CA MET A 125 -10.97 -19.79 2.11
C MET A 125 -11.38 -20.83 1.07
N PHE A 126 -11.33 -22.13 1.41
CA PHE A 126 -11.79 -23.18 0.50
C PHE A 126 -13.30 -23.16 0.30
N ARG A 127 -14.08 -22.83 1.33
CA ARG A 127 -15.53 -22.66 1.18
C ARG A 127 -15.89 -21.47 0.27
N MET A 128 -15.03 -20.44 0.20
CA MET A 128 -15.14 -19.33 -0.76
C MET A 128 -14.71 -19.71 -2.19
N GLY A 129 -14.18 -20.92 -2.40
CA GLY A 129 -13.80 -21.43 -3.69
C GLY A 129 -12.51 -20.84 -4.27
N PHE A 130 -11.57 -20.40 -3.43
CA PHE A 130 -10.28 -19.85 -3.90
C PHE A 130 -9.33 -20.92 -4.48
N ALA A 131 -8.65 -20.56 -5.53
CA ALA A 131 -7.73 -21.41 -6.31
C ALA A 131 -6.29 -21.34 -5.77
N TYR A 132 -6.10 -21.49 -4.47
CA TYR A 132 -4.77 -21.49 -3.88
C TYR A 132 -4.08 -22.85 -3.99
N ASP A 133 -2.78 -22.80 -4.28
CA ASP A 133 -1.94 -23.99 -4.25
C ASP A 133 -1.67 -24.42 -2.80
N LYS A 134 -2.35 -25.51 -2.37
CA LYS A 134 -2.24 -26.04 -1.00
C LYS A 134 -0.82 -26.52 -0.68
N ASP A 135 -0.10 -27.05 -1.68
CA ASP A 135 1.24 -27.58 -1.48
C ASP A 135 2.26 -26.48 -1.15
N ARG A 136 1.92 -25.20 -1.39
CA ARG A 136 2.80 -24.05 -1.12
C ARG A 136 2.42 -23.24 0.11
N MET A 137 1.44 -23.72 0.89
CA MET A 137 1.01 -23.04 2.11
C MET A 137 2.03 -23.21 3.24
N PHE A 138 2.28 -22.13 3.97
CA PHE A 138 3.08 -22.15 5.21
C PHE A 138 2.61 -21.07 6.19
N ASN A 139 3.06 -21.20 7.44
CA ASN A 139 2.81 -20.21 8.49
C ASN A 139 4.14 -19.64 8.97
N THR A 140 4.22 -18.34 9.17
CA THR A 140 5.48 -17.70 9.59
C THR A 140 5.93 -18.10 10.99
N CYS A 141 5.02 -18.63 11.82
CA CYS A 141 5.32 -19.13 13.17
C CYS A 141 5.86 -20.56 13.22
N ASP A 142 5.88 -21.26 12.10
CA ASP A 142 6.42 -22.64 12.07
C ASP A 142 7.95 -22.62 11.99
N PRO A 143 8.65 -23.47 12.76
CA PRO A 143 10.11 -23.52 12.80
C PRO A 143 10.78 -23.65 11.43
N GLU A 144 10.15 -24.39 10.52
CA GLU A 144 10.61 -24.61 9.14
C GLU A 144 10.63 -23.32 8.32
N TYR A 145 9.78 -22.33 8.69
CA TYR A 145 9.79 -21.00 8.06
C TYR A 145 10.72 -20.04 8.79
N TYR A 146 10.51 -19.80 10.10
CA TYR A 146 11.25 -18.75 10.79
C TYR A 146 12.74 -19.04 11.00
N LYS A 147 13.16 -20.30 10.88
CA LYS A 147 14.59 -20.68 10.74
C LYS A 147 15.30 -19.81 9.72
N TRP A 148 14.65 -19.57 8.59
CA TRP A 148 15.24 -18.80 7.49
C TRP A 148 15.24 -17.28 7.75
N GLY A 149 14.26 -16.77 8.49
CA GLY A 149 14.31 -15.39 9.01
C GLY A 149 15.51 -15.18 9.93
N GLN A 150 15.79 -16.14 10.83
CA GLN A 150 16.98 -16.12 11.67
C GLN A 150 18.27 -16.24 10.85
N TRP A 151 18.30 -17.07 9.84
CA TRP A 151 19.42 -17.22 8.94
C TRP A 151 19.72 -15.93 8.17
N ILE A 152 18.68 -15.27 7.62
CA ILE A 152 18.80 -13.98 6.94
C ILE A 152 19.35 -12.92 7.91
N PHE A 153 18.81 -12.85 9.13
CA PHE A 153 19.35 -11.95 10.16
C PHE A 153 20.85 -12.13 10.37
N LEU A 154 21.34 -13.39 10.48
CA LEU A 154 22.76 -13.66 10.65
C LEU A 154 23.58 -13.24 9.40
N LYS A 155 23.05 -13.43 8.20
CA LYS A 155 23.69 -12.94 6.96
C LYS A 155 23.79 -11.42 6.91
N MET A 156 22.75 -10.73 7.34
CA MET A 156 22.76 -9.28 7.49
C MET A 156 23.75 -8.81 8.57
N LEU A 157 23.87 -9.56 9.67
CA LEU A 157 24.86 -9.29 10.72
C LEU A 157 26.30 -9.41 10.18
N GLU A 158 26.60 -10.45 9.42
CA GLU A 158 27.91 -10.64 8.76
C GLU A 158 28.26 -9.49 7.81
N LYS A 159 27.25 -8.90 7.15
CA LYS A 159 27.43 -7.71 6.29
C LYS A 159 27.50 -6.38 7.08
N GLY A 160 27.31 -6.39 8.38
CA GLY A 160 27.28 -5.18 9.21
C GLY A 160 25.98 -4.38 9.10
N LEU A 161 24.93 -4.97 8.50
CA LEU A 161 23.59 -4.36 8.39
C LEU A 161 22.75 -4.51 9.66
N VAL A 162 23.18 -5.35 10.60
CA VAL A 162 22.54 -5.52 11.91
C VAL A 162 23.48 -4.99 12.99
N TYR A 163 22.96 -4.20 13.90
CA TYR A 163 23.72 -3.72 15.06
C TYR A 163 22.83 -3.57 16.30
N ARG A 164 23.46 -3.47 17.46
CA ARG A 164 22.80 -3.20 18.74
C ARG A 164 23.21 -1.84 19.28
N ALA A 165 22.25 -1.05 19.71
CA ALA A 165 22.49 0.27 20.30
C ALA A 165 21.53 0.58 21.43
N THR A 166 21.98 1.38 22.38
CA THR A 166 21.10 1.98 23.41
C THR A 166 20.68 3.36 22.91
N SER A 167 19.37 3.56 22.81
CA SER A 167 18.80 4.82 22.34
C SER A 167 17.40 5.04 22.93
N PRO A 168 16.90 6.28 22.92
CA PRO A 168 15.51 6.56 23.25
C PRO A 168 14.58 5.93 22.22
N VAL A 169 13.74 4.97 22.64
CA VAL A 169 12.79 4.25 21.78
C VAL A 169 11.35 4.58 22.15
N ASN A 170 10.43 4.39 21.22
CA ASN A 170 9.00 4.53 21.49
C ASN A 170 8.50 3.28 22.22
N TRP A 171 8.10 3.40 23.46
CA TRP A 171 7.54 2.32 24.27
C TRP A 171 6.03 2.45 24.37
N CYS A 172 5.29 1.42 23.96
CA CYS A 172 3.84 1.37 24.19
C CYS A 172 3.54 0.87 25.62
N PRO A 173 2.94 1.67 26.50
CA PRO A 173 2.65 1.25 27.88
C PRO A 173 1.55 0.18 27.96
N ASN A 174 0.60 0.17 27.00
CA ASN A 174 -0.48 -0.81 26.94
C ASN A 174 0.01 -2.14 26.40
N ASP A 175 0.72 -2.13 25.28
CA ASP A 175 1.21 -3.33 24.62
C ASP A 175 2.51 -3.85 25.27
N LYS A 176 3.12 -3.06 26.17
CA LYS A 176 4.36 -3.38 26.90
C LYS A 176 5.49 -3.82 25.97
N THR A 177 5.68 -3.08 24.87
CA THR A 177 6.71 -3.37 23.87
C THR A 177 7.19 -2.08 23.19
N VAL A 178 8.34 -2.17 22.55
CA VAL A 178 8.91 -1.12 21.72
C VAL A 178 8.17 -1.05 20.38
N LEU A 179 8.01 0.15 19.86
CA LEU A 179 7.46 0.44 18.54
C LEU A 179 8.55 1.01 17.63
N ALA A 180 8.62 0.54 16.40
CA ALA A 180 9.36 1.21 15.35
C ALA A 180 8.71 2.59 15.05
N ASN A 181 9.45 3.51 14.44
CA ASN A 181 8.93 4.86 14.16
C ASN A 181 7.68 4.82 13.27
N GLU A 182 7.67 3.91 12.30
CA GLU A 182 6.58 3.66 11.35
C GLU A 182 5.31 3.16 12.06
N GLN A 183 5.45 2.59 13.24
CA GLN A 183 4.35 2.06 14.08
C GLN A 183 3.75 3.12 15.02
N VAL A 184 4.24 4.36 14.94
CA VAL A 184 3.66 5.51 15.65
C VAL A 184 2.92 6.39 14.64
N VAL A 185 1.59 6.24 14.58
CA VAL A 185 0.74 6.95 13.63
C VAL A 185 -0.01 8.07 14.35
N ASN A 186 0.15 9.31 13.90
CA ASN A 186 -0.43 10.50 14.53
C ASN A 186 -0.11 10.59 16.03
N GLY A 187 1.14 10.27 16.42
CA GLY A 187 1.59 10.30 17.81
C GLY A 187 1.04 9.17 18.70
N LYS A 188 0.40 8.17 18.13
CA LYS A 188 -0.22 7.05 18.87
C LYS A 188 0.28 5.71 18.35
N CYS A 189 0.27 4.69 19.21
CA CYS A 189 0.49 3.32 18.81
C CYS A 189 -0.52 2.93 17.71
N TRP A 190 -0.05 2.49 16.57
CA TRP A 190 -0.85 2.09 15.41
C TRP A 190 -1.89 1.00 15.72
N ARG A 191 -1.65 0.24 16.79
CA ARG A 191 -2.45 -0.90 17.20
C ARG A 191 -3.47 -0.59 18.29
N CYS A 192 -3.02 -0.08 19.44
CA CYS A 192 -3.90 0.12 20.61
C CYS A 192 -4.32 1.58 20.82
N GLY A 193 -3.77 2.53 20.06
CA GLY A 193 -4.08 3.95 20.16
C GLY A 193 -3.49 4.66 21.37
N ALA A 194 -2.73 3.99 22.26
CA ALA A 194 -2.05 4.60 23.39
C ALA A 194 -0.94 5.55 22.91
N VAL A 195 -0.68 6.60 23.66
CA VAL A 195 0.46 7.50 23.41
C VAL A 195 1.74 6.79 23.89
N PRO A 196 2.74 6.59 23.02
CA PRO A 196 4.00 5.97 23.39
C PRO A 196 4.82 6.88 24.32
N GLU A 197 5.59 6.26 25.21
CA GLU A 197 6.58 6.91 26.06
C GLU A 197 7.97 6.73 25.45
N LYS A 198 8.90 7.69 25.70
CA LYS A 198 10.31 7.50 25.37
C LYS A 198 11.01 6.76 26.49
N ARG A 199 11.73 5.67 26.16
CA ARG A 199 12.56 4.89 27.11
C ARG A 199 13.93 4.61 26.50
N GLU A 200 14.98 4.73 27.27
CA GLU A 200 16.31 4.30 26.87
C GLU A 200 16.43 2.78 27.01
N LEU A 201 16.53 2.07 25.90
CA LEU A 201 16.67 0.63 25.86
C LEU A 201 17.74 0.23 24.85
N SER A 202 18.48 -0.85 25.17
CA SER A 202 19.43 -1.46 24.24
C SER A 202 18.70 -2.41 23.32
N GLN A 203 18.69 -2.12 22.02
CA GLN A 203 17.84 -2.75 21.02
C GLN A 203 18.62 -3.09 19.75
N TRP A 204 18.08 -4.01 18.94
CA TRP A 204 18.62 -4.41 17.66
C TRP A 204 17.98 -3.61 16.53
N TYR A 205 18.81 -3.18 15.56
CA TYR A 205 18.45 -2.37 14.41
C TYR A 205 18.94 -2.99 13.10
N LEU A 206 18.16 -2.78 12.02
CA LEU A 206 18.59 -3.00 10.64
C LEU A 206 18.92 -1.66 9.98
N ARG A 207 20.07 -1.58 9.29
CA ARG A 207 20.56 -0.37 8.59
C ARG A 207 19.79 -0.16 7.27
N ILE A 208 18.49 0.06 7.34
CA ILE A 208 17.71 0.42 6.16
C ILE A 208 18.16 1.76 5.57
N THR A 209 18.77 2.62 6.37
CA THR A 209 19.29 3.92 5.94
C THR A 209 20.43 3.81 4.95
N ASP A 210 21.19 2.72 4.96
CA ASP A 210 22.26 2.46 3.98
C ASP A 210 21.69 2.28 2.56
N TYR A 211 20.41 1.94 2.45
CA TYR A 211 19.67 1.79 1.19
C TYR A 211 18.73 2.97 0.89
N ALA A 212 18.72 4.03 1.70
CA ALA A 212 17.73 5.10 1.60
C ALA A 212 17.73 5.78 0.22
N GLN A 213 18.92 6.04 -0.35
CA GLN A 213 19.03 6.66 -1.67
C GLN A 213 18.52 5.71 -2.76
N GLU A 214 18.94 4.46 -2.75
CA GLU A 214 18.52 3.46 -3.73
C GLU A 214 17.01 3.19 -3.66
N LEU A 215 16.46 3.07 -2.43
CA LEU A 215 15.00 2.94 -2.23
C LEU A 215 14.22 4.14 -2.77
N LEU A 216 14.80 5.34 -2.77
CA LEU A 216 14.18 6.53 -3.32
C LEU A 216 14.29 6.56 -4.85
N ASP A 217 15.47 6.31 -5.41
CA ASP A 217 15.74 6.40 -6.84
C ASP A 217 14.92 5.33 -7.61
N ASP A 218 14.82 4.14 -7.06
CA ASP A 218 14.11 3.03 -7.68
C ASP A 218 12.57 3.17 -7.62
N LEU A 219 12.02 4.17 -6.94
CA LEU A 219 10.58 4.50 -7.05
C LEU A 219 10.18 4.85 -8.49
N ASP A 220 11.10 5.35 -9.29
CA ASP A 220 10.86 5.68 -10.69
C ASP A 220 10.67 4.42 -11.57
N GLN A 221 11.22 3.28 -11.14
CA GLN A 221 11.05 2.00 -11.82
C GLN A 221 9.68 1.33 -11.51
N LEU A 222 8.99 1.78 -10.48
CA LEU A 222 7.73 1.22 -10.01
C LEU A 222 6.51 1.81 -10.75
N GLU A 223 6.53 1.78 -12.09
CA GLU A 223 5.46 2.34 -12.93
C GLU A 223 4.09 1.68 -12.66
N GLY A 224 4.08 0.38 -12.32
CA GLY A 224 2.88 -0.37 -11.97
C GLY A 224 2.34 -0.12 -10.56
N TRP A 225 2.93 0.83 -9.80
CA TRP A 225 2.47 1.18 -8.46
C TRP A 225 1.63 2.45 -8.46
N PRO A 226 0.59 2.55 -7.60
CA PRO A 226 -0.15 3.79 -7.44
C PRO A 226 0.78 4.96 -7.06
N GLU A 227 0.62 6.09 -7.74
CA GLU A 227 1.40 7.31 -7.48
C GLU A 227 1.37 7.73 -6.00
N ARG A 228 0.20 7.57 -5.37
CA ARG A 228 0.03 7.87 -3.93
C ARG A 228 0.98 7.04 -3.05
N VAL A 229 1.18 5.76 -3.35
CA VAL A 229 2.09 4.89 -2.57
C VAL A 229 3.53 5.32 -2.78
N ARG A 230 3.95 5.59 -4.02
CA ARG A 230 5.29 6.10 -4.34
C ARG A 230 5.58 7.42 -3.63
N ALA A 231 4.62 8.35 -3.67
CA ALA A 231 4.71 9.62 -2.95
C ALA A 231 4.80 9.43 -1.41
N MET A 232 4.04 8.49 -0.84
CA MET A 232 4.13 8.18 0.59
C MET A 232 5.52 7.66 0.97
N GLN A 233 6.11 6.76 0.18
CA GLN A 233 7.46 6.26 0.42
C GLN A 233 8.52 7.35 0.24
N ALA A 234 8.46 8.13 -0.85
CA ALA A 234 9.39 9.24 -1.08
C ALA A 234 9.36 10.25 0.09
N ASN A 235 8.16 10.60 0.54
CA ASN A 235 7.99 11.51 1.68
C ASN A 235 8.49 10.89 3.00
N TRP A 236 8.35 9.57 3.18
CA TRP A 236 8.83 8.89 4.39
C TRP A 236 10.35 8.79 4.40
N ILE A 237 10.97 8.42 3.30
CA ILE A 237 12.43 8.42 3.11
C ILE A 237 12.97 9.84 3.33
N GLY A 238 12.29 10.84 2.77
CA GLY A 238 12.47 12.24 3.13
C GLY A 238 13.89 12.75 2.91
N ARG A 239 14.42 12.60 1.67
CA ARG A 239 15.73 13.09 1.28
C ARG A 239 15.78 14.62 1.33
N SER A 240 16.74 15.15 2.05
CA SER A 240 17.00 16.58 2.17
C SER A 240 18.45 16.87 1.78
N GLU A 241 18.63 17.74 0.80
CA GLU A 241 19.93 18.32 0.47
C GLU A 241 20.11 19.62 1.22
N GLY A 242 21.32 19.83 1.73
CA GLY A 242 21.67 21.01 2.47
C GLY A 242 23.17 21.06 2.80
N ALA A 243 23.48 21.73 3.88
CA ALA A 243 24.84 21.81 4.38
C ALA A 243 24.90 21.49 5.88
N GLU A 244 25.95 20.78 6.25
CA GLU A 244 26.41 20.77 7.64
C GLU A 244 27.37 21.96 7.87
N ILE A 245 27.16 22.67 8.96
CA ILE A 245 27.92 23.87 9.32
C ILE A 245 28.42 23.72 10.74
N ASP A 246 29.72 23.91 10.94
CA ASP A 246 30.41 23.77 12.21
C ASP A 246 30.50 25.13 12.93
N PHE A 247 29.72 25.32 13.98
CA PHE A 247 29.82 26.44 14.89
C PHE A 247 30.76 26.10 16.03
N THR A 248 31.81 26.91 16.26
CA THR A 248 32.72 26.72 17.39
C THR A 248 32.08 27.26 18.68
N LEU A 249 32.13 26.49 19.77
CA LEU A 249 31.64 26.98 21.04
C LEU A 249 32.60 28.05 21.59
N ALA A 250 32.02 29.11 22.16
CA ALA A 250 32.80 30.10 22.90
C ALA A 250 32.98 29.65 24.36
N ASP A 251 34.12 30.05 24.97
CA ASP A 251 34.36 29.86 26.40
C ASP A 251 33.36 30.63 27.25
N THR A 252 33.46 30.55 28.56
CA THR A 252 32.61 31.23 29.54
C THR A 252 32.60 32.76 29.42
N ASP A 253 33.61 33.34 28.77
CA ASP A 253 33.67 34.78 28.46
C ASP A 253 32.74 35.17 27.29
N GLY A 254 32.17 34.17 26.58
CA GLY A 254 31.28 34.35 25.44
C GLY A 254 31.97 34.84 24.17
N VAL A 255 33.30 34.86 24.09
CA VAL A 255 34.07 35.40 22.95
C VAL A 255 35.20 34.48 22.52
N THR A 256 35.93 33.88 23.47
CA THR A 256 37.13 33.06 23.19
C THR A 256 36.70 31.71 22.59
N PRO A 257 37.19 31.35 21.38
CA PRO A 257 36.83 30.06 20.77
C PRO A 257 37.45 28.91 21.56
N THR A 258 36.68 27.83 21.75
CA THR A 258 37.14 26.53 22.28
C THR A 258 37.46 25.53 21.18
N ASP A 259 37.94 24.34 21.53
CA ASP A 259 38.13 23.23 20.56
C ASP A 259 36.83 22.49 20.25
N THR A 260 35.71 22.81 20.98
CA THR A 260 34.43 22.12 20.81
C THR A 260 33.61 22.75 19.70
N LYS A 261 33.09 21.90 18.81
CA LYS A 261 32.21 22.31 17.72
C LYS A 261 30.79 21.79 17.91
N MET A 262 29.83 22.58 17.50
CA MET A 262 28.45 22.21 17.36
C MET A 262 28.09 22.25 15.88
N THR A 263 27.85 21.07 15.29
CA THR A 263 27.51 20.94 13.87
C THR A 263 25.99 21.03 13.71
N VAL A 264 25.52 21.88 12.81
CA VAL A 264 24.09 21.99 12.44
C VAL A 264 23.89 21.55 11.01
N PHE A 265 22.74 20.95 10.72
CA PHE A 265 22.27 20.71 9.36
C PHE A 265 21.22 21.72 8.97
N THR A 266 21.34 22.32 7.80
CA THR A 266 20.35 23.24 7.24
C THR A 266 20.17 23.02 5.75
N THR A 267 18.92 23.11 5.29
CA THR A 267 18.56 23.17 3.86
C THR A 267 18.62 24.60 3.31
N ARG A 268 19.00 25.56 4.14
CA ARG A 268 19.03 26.99 3.84
C ARG A 268 20.36 27.62 4.32
N ALA A 269 21.47 27.11 3.78
CA ALA A 269 22.78 27.65 4.09
C ALA A 269 22.92 29.14 3.73
N ASP A 270 22.19 29.59 2.69
CA ASP A 270 22.09 30.99 2.27
C ASP A 270 21.63 31.94 3.37
N THR A 271 20.98 31.45 4.43
CA THR A 271 20.42 32.26 5.52
C THR A 271 21.37 32.43 6.72
N ILE A 272 22.61 31.92 6.65
CA ILE A 272 23.55 31.86 7.79
C ILE A 272 23.87 33.24 8.40
N TYR A 273 23.83 34.34 7.60
CA TYR A 273 24.00 35.70 8.10
C TYR A 273 22.86 36.17 8.99
N GLY A 274 21.68 35.56 8.86
CA GLY A 274 20.51 35.83 9.72
C GLY A 274 20.43 34.94 10.97
N CYS A 275 21.43 34.08 11.20
CA CYS A 275 21.50 33.27 12.41
C CYS A 275 21.82 34.17 13.63
N THR A 276 20.83 34.35 14.49
CA THR A 276 20.92 35.22 15.67
C THR A 276 20.95 34.46 17.01
N PHE A 277 20.67 33.16 16.98
CA PHE A 277 20.78 32.22 18.11
C PHE A 277 20.92 30.79 17.60
N MET A 278 21.40 29.92 18.51
CA MET A 278 21.48 28.47 18.25
C MET A 278 20.49 27.76 19.15
N LEU A 279 19.99 26.62 18.68
CA LEU A 279 18.97 25.85 19.38
C LEU A 279 19.42 24.40 19.54
N LEU A 280 19.18 23.88 20.75
CA LEU A 280 19.33 22.46 21.09
C LEU A 280 17.99 21.91 21.60
N PRO A 281 17.66 20.64 21.37
CA PRO A 281 16.49 20.02 21.97
C PRO A 281 16.71 19.73 23.46
N PRO A 282 15.66 19.68 24.28
CA PRO A 282 15.76 19.34 25.68
C PRO A 282 16.41 18.01 26.01
N GLU A 283 16.35 17.05 25.06
CA GLU A 283 16.94 15.71 25.17
C GLU A 283 18.44 15.67 24.80
N SER A 284 19.02 16.79 24.40
CA SER A 284 20.42 16.84 23.97
C SER A 284 21.40 16.65 25.12
N LYS A 285 22.33 15.71 24.98
CA LYS A 285 23.43 15.54 25.94
C LYS A 285 24.30 16.79 26.03
N LEU A 286 24.58 17.40 24.86
CA LEU A 286 25.33 18.67 24.82
C LEU A 286 24.60 19.78 25.62
N ALA A 287 23.26 19.87 25.47
CA ALA A 287 22.48 20.84 26.25
C ALA A 287 22.63 20.61 27.77
N ALA A 288 22.52 19.35 28.22
CA ALA A 288 22.73 19.00 29.63
C ALA A 288 24.13 19.34 30.13
N GLU A 289 25.16 19.04 29.32
CA GLU A 289 26.56 19.38 29.66
C GLU A 289 26.79 20.89 29.76
N LEU A 290 26.21 21.67 28.83
CA LEU A 290 26.38 23.13 28.82
C LEU A 290 25.74 23.83 30.05
N VAL A 291 24.70 23.24 30.63
CA VAL A 291 24.00 23.85 31.80
C VAL A 291 24.38 23.24 33.15
N GLU A 292 25.18 22.16 33.19
CA GLU A 292 25.40 21.34 34.38
C GLU A 292 25.85 22.16 35.60
N ASP A 293 26.79 23.11 35.43
CA ASP A 293 27.32 23.94 36.50
C ASP A 293 26.81 25.38 36.40
N SER A 294 25.62 25.60 35.79
CA SER A 294 25.06 26.95 35.57
C SER A 294 23.83 27.22 36.38
N GLU A 295 23.52 28.50 36.56
CA GLU A 295 22.24 28.98 37.17
C GLU A 295 20.99 28.52 36.36
N TYR A 296 21.14 28.07 35.10
CA TYR A 296 20.08 27.67 34.18
C TYR A 296 19.68 26.22 34.35
N LYS A 297 20.44 25.39 35.09
CA LYS A 297 20.21 23.96 35.26
C LYS A 297 18.80 23.61 35.73
N ALA A 298 18.28 24.27 36.72
CA ALA A 298 16.95 24.01 37.26
C ALA A 298 15.84 24.32 36.24
N ALA A 299 15.98 25.38 35.45
CA ALA A 299 15.05 25.73 34.40
C ALA A 299 15.10 24.76 33.24
N PHE A 300 16.32 24.28 32.90
CA PHE A 300 16.52 23.21 31.88
C PHE A 300 15.85 21.90 32.30
N ASP A 301 16.03 21.45 33.54
CA ASP A 301 15.44 20.21 34.04
C ASP A 301 13.91 20.26 33.98
N ALA A 302 13.31 21.41 34.34
CA ALA A 302 11.87 21.62 34.24
C ALA A 302 11.37 21.59 32.79
N LEU A 303 12.08 22.23 31.84
CA LEU A 303 11.77 22.19 30.41
C LEU A 303 11.89 20.78 29.83
N HIS A 304 12.92 20.03 30.21
CA HIS A 304 13.14 18.64 29.81
C HIS A 304 11.98 17.75 30.26
N GLU A 305 11.58 17.83 31.55
CA GLU A 305 10.45 17.07 32.09
C GLU A 305 9.12 17.39 31.40
N GLU A 306 8.91 18.64 31.01
CA GLU A 306 7.70 19.02 30.26
C GLU A 306 7.75 18.53 28.81
N ALA A 307 8.88 18.69 28.13
CA ALA A 307 9.06 18.33 26.75
C ALA A 307 8.86 16.82 26.50
N VAL A 308 9.34 15.97 27.41
CA VAL A 308 9.19 14.50 27.32
C VAL A 308 7.71 14.06 27.36
N LYS A 309 6.83 14.85 27.98
CA LYS A 309 5.38 14.54 28.08
C LYS A 309 4.59 14.91 26.83
N VAL A 310 5.17 15.68 25.91
CA VAL A 310 4.49 16.20 24.71
C VAL A 310 4.97 15.46 23.47
N SER A 311 4.02 15.10 22.57
CA SER A 311 4.39 14.40 21.32
C SER A 311 5.28 15.28 20.42
N SER A 312 6.15 14.63 19.63
CA SER A 312 7.03 15.34 18.67
C SER A 312 6.24 16.16 17.65
N ILE A 313 5.04 15.71 17.28
CA ILE A 313 4.14 16.41 16.35
C ILE A 313 3.59 17.67 17.00
N ASP A 314 3.09 17.57 18.23
CA ASP A 314 2.52 18.72 18.94
C ASP A 314 3.59 19.77 19.25
N ARG A 315 4.84 19.34 19.51
CA ARG A 315 5.98 20.24 19.74
C ARG A 315 6.32 21.09 18.51
N GLN A 316 6.17 20.54 17.31
CA GLN A 316 6.44 21.24 16.05
C GLN A 316 5.28 22.12 15.55
N GLY A 317 4.10 22.05 16.16
CA GLY A 317 2.93 22.82 15.76
C GLY A 317 3.23 24.34 15.76
N THR A 318 2.84 25.04 14.68
CA THR A 318 3.08 26.49 14.52
C THR A 318 2.28 27.33 15.50
N ASP A 319 1.11 26.86 15.91
CA ASP A 319 0.17 27.61 16.75
C ASP A 319 0.42 27.46 18.26
N ARG A 320 1.39 26.61 18.64
CA ARG A 320 1.76 26.43 20.05
C ARG A 320 2.77 27.48 20.48
N GLU A 321 2.61 28.03 21.70
CA GLU A 321 3.60 28.89 22.35
C GLU A 321 4.93 28.14 22.52
N LYS A 322 6.05 28.79 22.13
CA LYS A 322 7.40 28.18 22.17
C LYS A 322 8.02 28.50 23.52
N HIS A 323 8.63 27.48 24.17
CA HIS A 323 9.34 27.63 25.43
C HIS A 323 10.82 27.27 25.24
N GLY A 324 11.68 27.98 25.96
CA GLY A 324 13.12 27.71 25.96
C GLY A 324 13.84 28.24 27.13
N VAL A 325 15.07 27.78 27.33
CA VAL A 325 15.98 28.18 28.38
C VAL A 325 17.32 28.54 27.79
N PHE A 326 17.86 29.70 28.17
CA PHE A 326 19.22 30.05 27.78
C PHE A 326 20.23 29.15 28.51
N THR A 327 21.28 28.70 27.83
CA THR A 327 22.29 27.83 28.45
C THR A 327 23.39 28.59 29.22
N GLY A 328 23.45 29.90 29.10
CA GLY A 328 24.58 30.70 29.58
C GLY A 328 25.82 30.60 28.66
N ARG A 329 25.71 29.97 27.51
CA ARG A 329 26.80 29.72 26.57
C ARG A 329 26.51 30.29 25.19
N TYR A 330 27.59 30.47 24.42
CA TYR A 330 27.53 31.05 23.07
C TYR A 330 28.25 30.16 22.04
N ALA A 331 27.88 30.31 20.78
CA ALA A 331 28.58 29.74 19.64
C ALA A 331 29.06 30.87 18.70
N ILE A 332 30.12 30.62 17.98
CA ILE A 332 30.69 31.56 17.02
C ILE A 332 30.22 31.16 15.64
N ASN A 333 29.51 32.06 14.95
CA ASN A 333 29.11 31.89 13.58
C ASN A 333 30.33 31.84 12.68
N PRO A 334 30.60 30.76 11.92
CA PRO A 334 31.86 30.61 11.19
C PRO A 334 32.02 31.54 10.01
N VAL A 335 30.95 32.21 9.55
CA VAL A 335 30.96 33.10 8.39
C VAL A 335 31.03 34.56 8.82
N THR A 336 30.32 34.96 9.86
CA THR A 336 30.28 36.34 10.33
C THR A 336 31.30 36.63 11.45
N GLY A 337 31.80 35.58 12.12
CA GLY A 337 32.65 35.74 13.32
C GLY A 337 31.92 36.22 14.55
N GLN A 338 30.61 36.46 14.49
CA GLN A 338 29.79 36.93 15.61
C GLN A 338 29.44 35.79 16.55
N THR A 339 29.35 36.10 17.83
CA THR A 339 28.84 35.14 18.83
C THR A 339 27.33 35.20 18.92
N VAL A 340 26.70 34.03 18.98
CA VAL A 340 25.25 33.86 19.10
C VAL A 340 24.91 33.02 20.34
N PRO A 341 23.88 33.36 21.12
CA PRO A 341 23.52 32.61 22.32
C PRO A 341 22.98 31.24 21.97
N ILE A 342 23.28 30.26 22.83
CA ILE A 342 22.76 28.88 22.69
C ILE A 342 21.56 28.72 23.64
N TRP A 343 20.42 28.34 23.09
CA TRP A 343 19.19 28.10 23.81
C TRP A 343 18.79 26.63 23.70
N VAL A 344 18.10 26.15 24.72
CA VAL A 344 17.35 24.89 24.64
C VAL A 344 15.89 25.24 24.37
N ALA A 345 15.28 24.65 23.35
CA ALA A 345 13.91 24.98 22.97
C ALA A 345 13.05 23.71 22.74
N ASP A 346 11.79 23.79 23.23
CA ASP A 346 10.85 22.64 23.19
C ASP A 346 10.39 22.23 21.80
N TYR A 347 10.52 23.09 20.80
CA TYR A 347 10.11 22.81 19.41
C TYR A 347 11.22 22.20 18.54
N VAL A 348 12.44 22.08 19.06
CA VAL A 348 13.55 21.39 18.40
C VAL A 348 13.52 19.89 18.76
N LEU A 349 13.78 19.04 17.80
CA LEU A 349 13.76 17.58 17.98
C LEU A 349 15.17 17.01 17.86
N LEU A 350 15.50 16.06 18.73
CA LEU A 350 16.81 15.37 18.71
C LEU A 350 17.01 14.56 17.43
N ASP A 351 15.93 14.02 16.88
CA ASP A 351 15.96 13.10 15.74
C ASP A 351 15.99 13.81 14.36
N TYR A 352 16.12 15.15 14.33
CA TYR A 352 16.22 15.92 13.08
C TYR A 352 17.63 16.49 12.88
N GLY A 353 18.23 16.17 11.74
CA GLY A 353 19.57 16.66 11.41
C GLY A 353 20.63 16.16 12.38
N THR A 354 21.45 17.08 12.87
CA THR A 354 22.47 16.83 13.91
C THR A 354 21.92 17.00 15.33
N GLY A 355 20.63 17.27 15.48
CA GLY A 355 20.02 17.63 16.75
C GLY A 355 20.27 19.07 17.23
N ALA A 356 21.02 19.87 16.43
CA ALA A 356 21.22 21.28 16.67
C ALA A 356 20.69 22.09 15.46
N VAL A 357 20.14 23.27 15.72
CA VAL A 357 19.54 24.11 14.69
C VAL A 357 20.04 25.55 14.84
N MET A 358 20.33 26.20 13.72
CA MET A 358 20.56 27.64 13.71
C MET A 358 19.21 28.38 13.67
N GLY A 359 18.99 29.31 14.56
CA GLY A 359 17.80 30.13 14.61
C GLY A 359 17.89 31.32 13.64
N VAL A 360 16.96 31.37 12.67
CA VAL A 360 16.88 32.41 11.63
C VAL A 360 15.49 33.07 11.68
N PRO A 361 15.23 33.94 12.64
CA PRO A 361 13.90 34.47 12.91
C PRO A 361 13.32 35.33 11.77
N SER A 362 14.15 35.87 10.89
CA SER A 362 13.65 36.63 9.75
C SER A 362 12.95 35.76 8.68
N GLY A 363 13.19 34.43 8.65
CA GLY A 363 12.69 33.52 7.63
C GLY A 363 11.91 32.29 8.15
N ASP A 364 11.89 32.00 9.46
CA ASP A 364 11.16 30.88 10.06
C ASP A 364 10.18 31.37 11.12
N LYS A 365 8.91 30.98 11.02
CA LYS A 365 7.84 31.42 11.92
C LYS A 365 8.06 30.99 13.38
N ARG A 366 8.62 29.79 13.59
CA ARG A 366 8.89 29.28 14.95
C ARG A 366 10.01 30.06 15.63
N ASP A 367 11.07 30.30 14.85
CA ASP A 367 12.21 31.12 15.31
C ASP A 367 11.82 32.57 15.51
N PHE A 368 10.92 33.09 14.67
CA PHE A 368 10.37 34.45 14.82
C PHE A 368 9.60 34.60 16.13
N ASP A 369 8.65 33.68 16.41
CA ASP A 369 7.85 33.71 17.62
C ASP A 369 8.74 33.53 18.87
N PHE A 370 9.76 32.69 18.79
CA PHE A 370 10.75 32.49 19.83
C PHE A 370 11.59 33.75 20.06
N ALA A 371 12.09 34.36 18.99
CA ALA A 371 12.87 35.60 19.09
C ALA A 371 12.06 36.77 19.69
N LYS A 372 10.80 36.95 19.29
CA LYS A 372 9.89 37.95 19.88
C LYS A 372 9.66 37.71 21.38
N LYS A 373 9.46 36.44 21.78
CA LYS A 373 9.21 36.10 23.20
C LYS A 373 10.42 36.36 24.09
N TYR A 374 11.62 36.09 23.61
CA TYR A 374 12.85 36.20 24.39
C TYR A 374 13.71 37.41 24.04
N ASP A 375 13.15 38.37 23.31
CA ASP A 375 13.79 39.65 22.93
C ASP A 375 15.15 39.44 22.21
N LEU A 376 15.17 38.45 21.33
CA LEU A 376 16.35 38.14 20.50
C LEU A 376 16.33 38.95 19.16
N PRO A 377 17.50 39.29 18.61
CA PRO A 377 17.57 40.05 17.35
C PRO A 377 16.91 39.34 16.19
N ILE A 378 16.22 40.10 15.33
CA ILE A 378 15.65 39.66 14.05
C ILE A 378 16.31 40.45 12.92
N VAL A 379 17.20 39.81 12.18
CA VAL A 379 18.01 40.44 11.13
C VAL A 379 17.48 40.14 9.76
N PRO A 380 17.03 41.12 8.96
CA PRO A 380 16.61 40.92 7.60
C PRO A 380 17.82 40.56 6.70
N ILE A 381 17.75 39.42 6.04
CA ILE A 381 18.82 38.91 5.15
C ILE A 381 18.34 38.51 3.79
N ILE A 382 17.07 38.22 3.62
CA ILE A 382 16.42 37.99 2.32
C ILE A 382 15.23 38.94 2.22
N CYS A 383 15.18 39.74 1.19
CA CYS A 383 14.11 40.70 0.96
C CYS A 383 13.52 40.51 -0.44
N GLU A 384 12.20 40.66 -0.54
CA GLU A 384 11.53 40.71 -1.86
C GLU A 384 11.81 42.04 -2.52
N GLU A 385 12.16 42.00 -3.82
CA GLU A 385 12.42 43.19 -4.60
C GLU A 385 11.19 44.12 -4.66
N GLY A 386 11.42 45.40 -4.45
CA GLY A 386 10.37 46.43 -4.48
C GLY A 386 9.67 46.68 -3.13
N THR A 387 10.06 45.96 -2.05
CA THR A 387 9.61 46.28 -0.68
C THR A 387 10.45 47.44 -0.10
N ASP A 388 9.86 48.20 0.84
CA ASP A 388 10.54 49.33 1.46
C ASP A 388 11.85 48.92 2.14
N ILE A 389 11.85 47.76 2.82
CA ILE A 389 13.02 47.19 3.49
C ILE A 389 14.11 46.79 2.48
N TYR A 390 13.72 46.25 1.29
CA TYR A 390 14.66 45.91 0.23
C TYR A 390 15.28 47.21 -0.33
N GLU A 391 14.50 48.23 -0.60
CA GLU A 391 15.02 49.53 -1.11
C GLU A 391 15.97 50.20 -0.12
N GLU A 392 15.76 50.03 1.18
CA GLU A 392 16.66 50.50 2.23
C GLU A 392 17.99 49.71 2.28
N LEU A 393 17.91 48.39 2.11
CA LEU A 393 19.05 47.50 2.36
C LEU A 393 19.73 46.95 1.07
N LYS A 394 19.20 47.23 -0.11
CA LYS A 394 19.81 46.79 -1.36
C LYS A 394 21.27 47.25 -1.47
N GLY A 395 22.17 46.32 -1.73
CA GLY A 395 23.62 46.56 -1.79
C GLY A 395 24.30 46.81 -0.43
N VAL A 396 23.59 46.72 0.67
CA VAL A 396 24.19 46.76 2.01
C VAL A 396 24.73 45.40 2.38
N SER A 397 26.05 45.26 2.51
CA SER A 397 26.74 44.00 2.81
C SER A 397 27.00 43.78 4.31
N GLU A 398 27.07 44.85 5.13
CA GLU A 398 27.28 44.79 6.57
C GLU A 398 25.94 45.00 7.28
N TYR A 399 25.86 44.64 8.57
CA TYR A 399 24.68 44.86 9.38
C TYR A 399 24.40 46.35 9.58
N LYS A 400 23.38 46.83 8.88
CA LYS A 400 22.85 48.21 9.05
C LYS A 400 21.60 48.18 9.96
N VAL A 401 20.76 47.17 9.81
CA VAL A 401 19.58 46.91 10.62
C VAL A 401 19.76 45.58 11.31
N THR A 402 19.85 45.60 12.65
CA THR A 402 20.11 44.40 13.45
C THR A 402 18.88 43.90 14.20
N SER A 403 17.79 44.68 14.18
CA SER A 403 16.49 44.31 14.73
C SER A 403 15.38 45.03 13.96
N VAL A 404 14.33 44.29 13.63
CA VAL A 404 13.17 44.79 12.91
C VAL A 404 11.89 44.43 13.65
N ASP A 405 11.00 45.40 13.77
CA ASP A 405 9.66 45.16 14.33
C ASP A 405 8.67 44.78 13.22
N TRP A 406 8.54 43.48 13.01
CA TRP A 406 7.62 42.90 12.06
C TRP A 406 6.51 42.12 12.73
N ASP A 407 5.37 41.99 12.04
CA ASP A 407 4.25 41.17 12.51
C ASP A 407 4.44 39.67 12.21
N GLY A 408 5.44 39.29 11.39
CA GLY A 408 5.77 37.91 11.05
C GLY A 408 7.06 37.80 10.22
N PRO A 409 7.57 36.57 9.96
CA PRO A 409 8.75 36.37 9.14
C PRO A 409 8.51 36.76 7.69
N MET A 410 9.58 37.17 7.00
CA MET A 410 9.56 37.49 5.57
C MET A 410 9.53 36.21 4.72
N ASP A 411 9.21 36.37 3.42
CA ASP A 411 9.38 35.30 2.45
C ASP A 411 10.85 34.86 2.38
N THR A 412 11.04 33.55 2.21
CA THR A 412 12.35 32.93 2.17
C THR A 412 12.96 32.90 0.76
N VAL A 413 12.34 33.57 -0.20
CA VAL A 413 12.81 33.72 -1.59
C VAL A 413 12.92 35.21 -1.92
N GLY A 414 14.08 35.67 -2.35
CA GLY A 414 14.30 37.07 -2.63
C GLY A 414 15.77 37.35 -2.90
N ILE A 415 16.21 38.57 -2.66
CA ILE A 415 17.62 38.97 -2.81
C ILE A 415 18.28 39.06 -1.45
N LEU A 416 19.48 38.55 -1.33
CA LEU A 416 20.27 38.66 -0.10
C LEU A 416 20.70 40.10 0.14
N VAL A 417 20.47 40.56 1.37
CA VAL A 417 20.93 41.83 1.91
C VAL A 417 21.73 41.54 3.19
N GLN A 418 22.60 42.43 3.62
CA GLN A 418 23.39 42.33 4.84
C GLN A 418 24.14 40.98 5.01
N SER A 419 24.50 40.35 3.85
CA SER A 419 25.06 38.99 3.80
C SER A 419 26.52 38.96 3.29
N GLY A 420 27.29 39.98 3.66
CA GLY A 420 28.70 40.06 3.31
C GLY A 420 28.94 39.94 1.80
N PRO A 421 29.84 39.05 1.36
CA PRO A 421 30.15 38.86 -0.06
C PRO A 421 29.02 38.26 -0.88
N PHE A 422 27.98 37.74 -0.25
CA PHE A 422 26.84 37.11 -0.91
C PHE A 422 25.66 38.08 -1.14
N THR A 423 25.79 39.32 -0.66
CA THR A 423 24.78 40.37 -0.85
C THR A 423 24.52 40.62 -2.32
N GLY A 424 23.24 40.66 -2.69
CA GLY A 424 22.80 40.85 -4.08
C GLY A 424 22.54 39.54 -4.84
N LEU A 425 22.93 38.37 -4.31
CA LEU A 425 22.61 37.10 -4.90
C LEU A 425 21.16 36.72 -4.61
N ARG A 426 20.57 35.93 -5.50
CA ARG A 426 19.22 35.40 -5.30
C ARG A 426 19.25 34.27 -4.26
N GLY A 427 18.53 34.46 -3.14
CA GLY A 427 18.33 33.49 -2.07
C GLY A 427 17.14 32.56 -2.30
N GLY A 428 17.19 31.41 -1.68
CA GLY A 428 16.17 30.34 -1.74
C GLY A 428 16.81 28.95 -1.77
N LYS A 429 15.99 27.92 -1.68
CA LYS A 429 16.46 26.55 -1.80
C LYS A 429 16.97 26.29 -3.21
N HIS A 430 18.16 25.66 -3.33
CA HIS A 430 18.86 25.41 -4.60
C HIS A 430 19.16 26.68 -5.42
N SER A 431 19.39 27.79 -4.73
CA SER A 431 19.69 29.09 -5.32
C SER A 431 21.17 29.33 -5.52
N GLU A 432 21.50 30.38 -6.33
CA GLU A 432 22.87 30.85 -6.50
C GLU A 432 23.54 31.21 -5.17
N ALA A 433 22.80 31.83 -4.24
CA ALA A 433 23.29 32.16 -2.92
C ALA A 433 23.62 30.93 -2.07
N GLU A 434 22.75 29.91 -2.09
CA GLU A 434 23.00 28.64 -1.38
C GLU A 434 24.28 27.98 -1.89
N GLU A 435 24.44 27.88 -3.22
CA GLU A 435 25.65 27.31 -3.84
C GLU A 435 26.91 28.10 -3.45
N ALA A 436 26.87 29.41 -3.50
CA ALA A 436 27.99 30.25 -3.15
C ALA A 436 28.39 30.15 -1.67
N VAL A 437 27.39 30.12 -0.78
CA VAL A 437 27.64 29.95 0.67
C VAL A 437 28.20 28.58 0.97
N VAL A 438 27.65 27.49 0.39
CA VAL A 438 28.18 26.13 0.59
C VAL A 438 29.61 25.98 0.05
N ALA A 439 29.92 26.61 -1.09
CA ALA A 439 31.29 26.63 -1.62
C ALA A 439 32.27 27.32 -0.65
N TYR A 440 31.88 28.49 -0.11
CA TYR A 440 32.64 29.22 0.89
C TYR A 440 32.89 28.40 2.16
N LEU A 441 31.84 27.76 2.71
CA LEU A 441 31.94 26.91 3.91
C LEU A 441 32.91 25.75 3.70
N THR A 442 32.88 25.15 2.50
CA THR A 442 33.76 24.03 2.15
C THR A 442 35.22 24.48 2.01
N GLU A 443 35.48 25.60 1.32
CA GLU A 443 36.79 26.15 1.13
C GLU A 443 37.47 26.50 2.46
N HIS A 444 36.70 27.01 3.43
CA HIS A 444 37.18 27.40 4.74
C HIS A 444 37.19 26.29 5.77
N ASN A 445 36.80 25.04 5.38
CA ASN A 445 36.71 23.89 6.28
C ASN A 445 35.80 24.08 7.52
N VAL A 446 34.75 24.86 7.37
CA VAL A 446 33.74 25.14 8.42
C VAL A 446 32.34 24.60 8.07
N GLY A 447 32.25 23.86 6.98
CA GLY A 447 31.01 23.15 6.60
C GLY A 447 31.18 22.38 5.32
N ARG A 448 30.18 21.61 4.95
CA ARG A 448 30.16 20.78 3.77
C ARG A 448 28.75 20.55 3.26
N ARG A 449 28.58 20.34 1.93
CA ARG A 449 27.33 19.83 1.38
C ARG A 449 27.05 18.45 1.93
N THR A 450 25.82 18.20 2.32
CA THR A 450 25.40 16.92 2.91
C THR A 450 23.97 16.59 2.49
N VAL A 451 23.74 15.31 2.28
CA VAL A 451 22.39 14.74 2.10
C VAL A 451 22.01 14.04 3.39
N GLN A 452 20.83 14.35 3.89
CA GLN A 452 20.26 13.66 5.03
C GLN A 452 18.92 13.05 4.66
N PHE A 453 18.57 11.97 5.35
CA PHE A 453 17.29 11.28 5.20
C PHE A 453 16.50 11.36 6.51
N ARG A 454 15.17 11.51 6.39
CA ARG A 454 14.27 11.43 7.54
C ARG A 454 14.10 9.98 8.00
N LEU A 455 14.20 9.02 7.06
CA LEU A 455 14.20 7.59 7.35
C LEU A 455 15.23 7.28 8.45
N ARG A 456 14.87 6.41 9.39
CA ARG A 456 15.75 5.92 10.45
C ARG A 456 15.92 4.42 10.32
N ASP A 457 16.98 3.89 10.91
CA ASP A 457 17.22 2.45 10.95
C ASP A 457 16.04 1.73 11.59
N TRP A 458 15.70 0.59 11.03
CA TRP A 458 14.54 -0.18 11.44
C TRP A 458 14.80 -0.91 12.75
N LEU A 459 14.11 -0.50 13.81
CA LEU A 459 14.14 -1.12 15.13
C LEU A 459 13.34 -2.41 15.14
N ILE A 460 14.05 -3.54 15.24
CA ILE A 460 13.43 -4.87 15.14
C ILE A 460 13.17 -5.57 16.47
N SER A 461 13.79 -5.18 17.57
CA SER A 461 13.59 -5.80 18.88
C SER A 461 12.16 -5.61 19.41
N ARG A 462 11.53 -6.70 19.86
CA ARG A 462 10.25 -6.69 20.55
C ARG A 462 10.35 -7.50 21.85
N GLN A 463 9.85 -6.97 22.95
CA GLN A 463 9.81 -7.59 24.27
C GLN A 463 8.52 -8.41 24.40
N ARG A 464 8.35 -9.35 23.46
CA ARG A 464 7.17 -10.21 23.36
C ARG A 464 7.58 -11.66 23.14
N TYR A 465 6.80 -12.60 23.68
CA TYR A 465 7.03 -14.02 23.53
C TYR A 465 6.74 -14.49 22.10
N TRP A 466 5.57 -14.14 21.54
CA TRP A 466 5.10 -14.68 20.27
C TRP A 466 5.69 -13.92 19.08
N GLY A 467 6.92 -14.24 18.73
CA GLY A 467 7.69 -13.66 17.65
C GLY A 467 8.91 -14.52 17.29
N ASN A 468 9.53 -14.23 16.16
CA ASN A 468 10.75 -14.92 15.72
C ASN A 468 11.92 -14.57 16.67
N PRO A 469 12.52 -15.51 17.41
CA PRO A 469 13.61 -15.22 18.33
C PRO A 469 14.85 -14.64 17.62
N ILE A 470 15.46 -13.62 18.21
CA ILE A 470 16.75 -13.09 17.73
C ILE A 470 17.86 -14.11 18.01
N PRO A 471 18.58 -14.64 16.99
CA PRO A 471 19.51 -15.74 17.15
C PRO A 471 20.88 -15.28 17.69
N MET A 472 20.88 -14.62 18.86
CA MET A 472 22.07 -14.06 19.50
C MET A 472 22.23 -14.54 20.94
N ILE A 473 23.47 -14.65 21.38
CA ILE A 473 23.87 -15.08 22.72
C ILE A 473 24.74 -13.98 23.33
N HIS A 474 24.40 -13.53 24.52
CA HIS A 474 25.25 -12.62 25.31
C HIS A 474 26.17 -13.41 26.23
N CYS A 475 27.48 -13.17 26.10
CA CYS A 475 28.52 -13.79 26.91
C CYS A 475 29.34 -12.70 27.60
N ASP A 476 29.49 -12.74 28.90
CA ASP A 476 30.26 -11.78 29.70
C ASP A 476 31.74 -11.66 29.23
N CYS A 477 32.24 -12.72 28.57
CA CYS A 477 33.61 -12.78 28.10
C CYS A 477 33.78 -12.34 26.64
N CYS A 478 32.78 -12.64 25.76
CA CYS A 478 32.86 -12.48 24.32
C CYS A 478 31.95 -11.39 23.75
N GLY A 479 31.09 -10.80 24.60
CA GLY A 479 30.02 -9.92 24.17
C GLY A 479 28.88 -10.66 23.47
N ASP A 480 28.21 -10.00 22.53
CA ASP A 480 27.14 -10.60 21.75
C ASP A 480 27.72 -11.50 20.64
N VAL A 481 27.32 -12.77 20.66
CA VAL A 481 27.84 -13.80 19.75
C VAL A 481 26.63 -14.43 19.01
N PRO A 482 26.73 -14.63 17.68
CA PRO A 482 25.65 -15.28 16.92
C PRO A 482 25.53 -16.76 17.28
N VAL A 483 24.31 -17.27 17.20
CA VAL A 483 24.04 -18.72 17.26
C VAL A 483 24.61 -19.36 15.99
N PRO A 484 25.32 -20.48 16.07
CA PRO A 484 25.82 -21.19 14.89
C PRO A 484 24.67 -21.62 13.94
N TYR A 485 24.93 -21.59 12.63
CA TYR A 485 23.90 -21.91 11.61
C TYR A 485 23.31 -23.32 11.77
N ASP A 486 24.12 -24.29 12.18
CA ASP A 486 23.73 -25.67 12.40
C ASP A 486 22.86 -25.86 13.67
N GLN A 487 22.72 -24.81 14.49
CA GLN A 487 21.86 -24.81 15.67
C GLN A 487 20.54 -24.02 15.43
N LEU A 488 20.30 -23.55 14.20
CA LEU A 488 19.04 -22.94 13.85
C LEU A 488 17.96 -23.99 13.53
N PRO A 489 16.71 -23.74 13.87
CA PRO A 489 16.18 -22.53 14.52
C PRO A 489 16.38 -22.51 16.04
N VAL A 490 16.53 -21.29 16.59
CA VAL A 490 16.27 -21.04 18.01
C VAL A 490 14.75 -21.06 18.20
N THR A 491 14.21 -22.10 18.84
CA THR A 491 12.77 -22.30 19.01
C THR A 491 12.24 -21.66 20.28
N LEU A 492 10.97 -21.24 20.24
CA LEU A 492 10.24 -20.76 21.41
C LEU A 492 9.90 -21.96 22.34
N PRO A 493 9.95 -21.81 23.66
CA PRO A 493 9.53 -22.82 24.59
C PRO A 493 7.99 -22.88 24.72
N ASP A 494 7.38 -24.04 24.72
CA ASP A 494 5.91 -24.22 24.78
C ASP A 494 5.31 -24.25 26.20
N ASN A 495 6.14 -24.09 27.26
CA ASN A 495 5.76 -24.32 28.65
C ASN A 495 5.54 -23.03 29.47
N LEU A 496 5.44 -21.87 28.86
CA LEU A 496 5.22 -20.58 29.55
C LEU A 496 3.74 -20.35 29.84
N ASP A 497 3.40 -19.97 31.06
CA ASP A 497 2.07 -19.49 31.43
C ASP A 497 2.00 -17.94 31.28
N LEU A 498 1.73 -17.52 30.07
CA LEU A 498 1.63 -16.08 29.74
C LEU A 498 0.46 -15.39 30.47
N ALA A 499 -0.59 -16.13 30.81
CA ALA A 499 -1.72 -15.60 31.59
C ALA A 499 -1.36 -15.36 33.06
N ALA A 500 -0.44 -16.14 33.62
CA ALA A 500 0.15 -15.89 34.92
C ALA A 500 1.21 -14.78 34.91
N GLY A 501 1.64 -14.33 33.72
CA GLY A 501 2.63 -13.26 33.53
C GLY A 501 4.05 -13.71 33.27
N ASP A 502 4.25 -15.02 32.98
CA ASP A 502 5.58 -15.52 32.59
C ASP A 502 6.12 -14.78 31.37
N THR A 503 7.42 -14.55 31.35
CA THR A 503 8.11 -13.92 30.22
C THR A 503 9.22 -14.83 29.68
N LEU A 504 9.59 -14.61 28.41
CA LEU A 504 10.69 -15.36 27.81
C LEU A 504 12.02 -15.16 28.58
N ALA A 505 12.20 -13.97 29.16
CA ALA A 505 13.39 -13.63 29.95
C ALA A 505 13.51 -14.41 31.28
N GLU A 506 12.41 -14.91 31.81
CA GLU A 506 12.36 -15.71 33.06
C GLU A 506 12.46 -17.22 32.79
N CYS A 507 12.31 -17.65 31.54
CA CYS A 507 12.42 -19.05 31.13
C CYS A 507 13.87 -19.50 31.11
N LYS A 508 14.33 -20.14 32.17
CA LYS A 508 15.72 -20.60 32.30
C LYS A 508 16.14 -21.56 31.19
N GLU A 509 15.26 -22.47 30.78
CA GLU A 509 15.51 -23.46 29.73
C GLU A 509 15.80 -22.78 28.39
N PHE A 510 15.15 -21.63 28.10
CA PHE A 510 15.44 -20.85 26.94
C PHE A 510 16.67 -19.94 27.09
N VAL A 511 16.81 -19.29 28.26
CA VAL A 511 17.82 -18.24 28.48
C VAL A 511 19.21 -18.84 28.68
N GLU A 512 19.32 -19.90 29.50
CA GLU A 512 20.64 -20.45 29.88
C GLU A 512 21.22 -21.28 28.72
N THR A 513 22.44 -20.94 28.31
CA THR A 513 23.14 -21.63 27.23
C THR A 513 24.66 -21.56 27.43
N THR A 514 25.38 -22.12 26.48
CA THR A 514 26.85 -22.10 26.44
C THR A 514 27.31 -21.20 25.27
N CYS A 515 28.28 -20.34 25.53
CA CYS A 515 28.86 -19.52 24.49
C CYS A 515 29.56 -20.36 23.42
N PRO A 516 29.19 -20.30 22.15
CA PRO A 516 29.82 -21.11 21.09
C PRO A 516 31.27 -20.72 20.81
N LYS A 517 31.70 -19.51 21.23
CA LYS A 517 33.06 -18.99 20.99
C LYS A 517 34.03 -19.42 22.11
N CYS A 518 33.65 -19.40 23.37
CA CYS A 518 34.56 -19.67 24.49
C CYS A 518 34.14 -20.81 25.41
N GLY A 519 33.00 -21.45 25.20
CA GLY A 519 32.49 -22.58 25.97
C GLY A 519 32.01 -22.27 27.38
N LYS A 520 31.99 -20.97 27.78
CA LYS A 520 31.52 -20.56 29.12
C LYS A 520 29.99 -20.44 29.16
N PRO A 521 29.38 -20.49 30.36
CA PRO A 521 27.96 -20.18 30.55
C PRO A 521 27.63 -18.81 29.94
N ALA A 522 26.50 -18.72 29.24
CA ALA A 522 26.05 -17.52 28.54
C ALA A 522 24.51 -17.48 28.53
N LYS A 523 23.93 -16.39 28.02
CA LYS A 523 22.49 -16.19 27.99
C LYS A 523 22.03 -15.90 26.57
N ARG A 524 20.98 -16.54 26.11
CA ARG A 524 20.29 -16.13 24.85
C ARG A 524 19.66 -14.76 25.02
N ILE A 525 19.64 -13.99 23.94
CA ILE A 525 18.82 -12.79 23.85
C ILE A 525 17.35 -13.20 23.87
N THR A 526 16.55 -12.49 24.66
CA THR A 526 15.13 -12.80 24.89
C THR A 526 14.17 -11.91 24.13
N ASP A 527 14.69 -10.97 23.34
CA ASP A 527 13.90 -10.20 22.40
C ASP A 527 13.55 -11.07 21.19
N THR A 528 12.36 -10.86 20.66
CA THR A 528 11.93 -11.40 19.37
C THR A 528 11.96 -10.30 18.30
N MET A 529 11.97 -10.70 17.05
CA MET A 529 11.96 -9.75 15.93
C MET A 529 10.58 -9.17 15.69
N ASP A 530 10.51 -7.96 15.15
CA ASP A 530 9.30 -7.38 14.58
C ASP A 530 8.68 -8.33 13.55
N THR A 531 7.36 -8.51 13.59
CA THR A 531 6.63 -9.42 12.69
C THR A 531 6.89 -9.13 11.21
N PHE A 532 7.11 -7.86 10.84
CA PHE A 532 7.44 -7.49 9.47
C PHE A 532 8.76 -8.09 8.96
N THR A 533 9.66 -8.54 9.82
CA THR A 533 10.84 -9.29 9.37
C THR A 533 10.48 -10.63 8.74
N CYS A 534 9.37 -11.24 9.16
CA CYS A 534 8.86 -12.48 8.56
C CYS A 534 8.17 -12.21 7.21
N SER A 535 7.36 -11.15 7.13
CA SER A 535 6.63 -10.83 5.90
C SER A 535 7.45 -10.10 4.83
N SER A 536 8.70 -9.70 5.14
CA SER A 536 9.53 -8.95 4.19
C SER A 536 10.21 -9.80 3.10
N TRP A 537 10.09 -11.14 3.15
CA TRP A 537 10.70 -12.05 2.18
C TRP A 537 9.83 -13.27 1.82
N TYR A 538 8.62 -13.39 2.36
CA TYR A 538 7.73 -14.55 2.20
C TYR A 538 7.35 -14.85 0.73
N TYR A 539 7.26 -13.83 -0.11
CA TYR A 539 7.02 -13.96 -1.53
C TYR A 539 8.13 -14.75 -2.26
N LEU A 540 9.36 -14.72 -1.77
CA LEU A 540 10.46 -15.54 -2.27
C LEU A 540 10.32 -16.99 -1.79
N ARG A 541 9.89 -17.20 -0.54
CA ARG A 541 9.68 -18.54 0.01
C ARG A 541 8.61 -19.31 -0.75
N TYR A 542 7.56 -18.65 -1.22
CA TYR A 542 6.53 -19.28 -2.05
C TYR A 542 7.06 -19.84 -3.38
N CYS A 543 8.16 -19.31 -3.89
CA CYS A 543 8.78 -19.88 -5.09
C CYS A 543 9.33 -21.31 -4.85
N ASP A 544 9.81 -21.59 -3.60
CA ASP A 544 10.40 -22.88 -3.25
C ASP A 544 10.16 -23.21 -1.75
N PRO A 545 8.90 -23.47 -1.34
CA PRO A 545 8.52 -23.54 0.08
C PRO A 545 9.07 -24.76 0.82
N HIS A 546 9.45 -25.82 0.10
CA HIS A 546 9.91 -27.07 0.69
C HIS A 546 11.44 -27.20 0.73
N ASN A 547 12.18 -26.19 0.34
CA ASN A 547 13.64 -26.21 0.40
C ASN A 547 14.11 -26.28 1.87
N THR A 548 14.92 -27.28 2.19
CA THR A 548 15.45 -27.51 3.54
C THR A 548 16.90 -27.04 3.70
N GLU A 549 17.59 -26.75 2.58
CA GLU A 549 18.99 -26.36 2.55
C GLU A 549 19.18 -24.84 2.50
N LEU A 550 18.24 -24.14 1.84
CA LEU A 550 18.26 -22.69 1.64
C LEU A 550 16.85 -22.12 1.89
N PRO A 551 16.72 -20.82 2.15
CA PRO A 551 15.39 -20.18 2.25
C PRO A 551 14.56 -20.33 0.96
N PHE A 552 15.24 -20.43 -0.19
CA PHE A 552 14.71 -20.70 -1.54
C PHE A 552 15.86 -21.01 -2.49
N SER A 553 15.60 -21.68 -3.61
CA SER A 553 16.58 -21.85 -4.68
C SER A 553 16.56 -20.62 -5.61
N LYS A 554 17.73 -20.24 -6.11
CA LYS A 554 17.85 -19.16 -7.08
C LYS A 554 17.07 -19.47 -8.37
N GLU A 555 17.11 -20.72 -8.83
CA GLU A 555 16.39 -21.18 -10.03
C GLU A 555 14.87 -20.93 -9.93
N SER A 556 14.24 -21.30 -8.80
CA SER A 556 12.81 -21.06 -8.61
C SER A 556 12.46 -19.58 -8.52
N VAL A 557 13.34 -18.79 -7.87
CA VAL A 557 13.15 -17.33 -7.81
C VAL A 557 13.31 -16.69 -9.18
N ASP A 558 14.31 -17.06 -9.97
CA ASP A 558 14.51 -16.56 -11.34
C ASP A 558 13.33 -16.90 -12.25
N ARG A 559 12.65 -18.03 -12.01
CA ARG A 559 11.44 -18.44 -12.73
C ARG A 559 10.24 -17.58 -12.40
N TRP A 560 9.99 -17.30 -11.10
CA TRP A 560 8.72 -16.73 -10.65
C TRP A 560 8.76 -15.23 -10.36
N MET A 561 9.90 -14.70 -9.91
CA MET A 561 10.00 -13.28 -9.54
C MET A 561 10.26 -12.36 -10.75
N PRO A 562 9.96 -11.06 -10.61
CA PRO A 562 9.17 -10.43 -9.54
C PRO A 562 7.69 -10.87 -9.55
N VAL A 563 6.98 -10.65 -8.45
CA VAL A 563 5.51 -10.84 -8.37
C VAL A 563 4.84 -9.95 -9.42
N ASP A 564 4.01 -10.53 -10.29
CA ASP A 564 3.39 -9.77 -11.38
C ASP A 564 2.24 -8.87 -10.91
N ASN A 565 1.42 -9.36 -9.98
CA ASN A 565 0.33 -8.61 -9.37
C ASN A 565 0.34 -8.84 -7.86
N TYR A 566 0.55 -7.77 -7.10
CA TYR A 566 0.51 -7.77 -5.65
C TYR A 566 -0.68 -6.95 -5.15
N ILE A 567 -1.49 -7.53 -4.26
CA ILE A 567 -2.77 -6.96 -3.84
C ILE A 567 -2.80 -6.84 -2.32
N GLY A 568 -3.12 -5.67 -1.79
CA GLY A 568 -3.21 -5.45 -0.35
C GLY A 568 -3.59 -4.04 0.05
N GLY A 569 -3.57 -3.76 1.35
CA GLY A 569 -3.96 -2.47 1.92
C GLY A 569 -2.92 -1.37 1.76
N ILE A 570 -3.37 -0.14 1.52
CA ILE A 570 -2.49 1.04 1.38
C ILE A 570 -1.79 1.40 2.69
N GLU A 571 -2.29 0.95 3.84
CA GLU A 571 -1.69 1.15 5.16
C GLU A 571 -0.27 0.58 5.26
N HIS A 572 0.05 -0.38 4.41
CA HIS A 572 1.37 -0.99 4.32
C HIS A 572 2.39 -0.21 3.48
N ALA A 573 2.02 0.95 2.93
CA ALA A 573 2.87 1.73 2.00
C ALA A 573 4.28 2.02 2.56
N ILE A 574 4.38 2.44 3.82
CA ILE A 574 5.64 2.79 4.51
C ILE A 574 6.08 1.74 5.54
N LEU A 575 5.38 0.61 5.62
CA LEU A 575 5.66 -0.53 6.49
C LEU A 575 6.14 -1.70 5.63
N HIS A 576 5.31 -2.73 5.50
CA HIS A 576 5.60 -3.97 4.78
C HIS A 576 6.16 -3.74 3.36
N LEU A 577 5.58 -2.84 2.57
CA LEU A 577 6.02 -2.58 1.20
C LEU A 577 7.44 -1.98 1.13
N LEU A 578 7.77 -1.07 2.04
CA LEU A 578 9.10 -0.49 2.13
C LEU A 578 10.12 -1.52 2.62
N TYR A 579 9.77 -2.31 3.63
CA TYR A 579 10.63 -3.35 4.18
C TYR A 579 10.86 -4.50 3.19
N SER A 580 9.86 -4.89 2.40
CA SER A 580 10.03 -5.88 1.34
C SER A 580 11.01 -5.42 0.27
N ARG A 581 10.96 -4.16 -0.15
CA ARG A 581 11.93 -3.57 -1.06
C ARG A 581 13.35 -3.59 -0.48
N PHE A 582 13.49 -3.20 0.78
CA PHE A 582 14.77 -3.27 1.49
C PHE A 582 15.33 -4.69 1.54
N PHE A 583 14.53 -5.69 1.95
CA PHE A 583 14.96 -7.08 2.00
C PHE A 583 15.34 -7.62 0.63
N THR A 584 14.61 -7.26 -0.44
CA THR A 584 14.94 -7.65 -1.81
C THR A 584 16.34 -7.14 -2.19
N LYS A 585 16.65 -5.87 -1.92
CA LYS A 585 17.97 -5.29 -2.19
C LYS A 585 19.07 -5.95 -1.37
N VAL A 586 18.83 -6.24 -0.11
CA VAL A 586 19.79 -6.96 0.75
C VAL A 586 20.05 -8.37 0.22
N LEU A 587 19.01 -9.12 -0.16
CA LEU A 587 19.16 -10.49 -0.68
C LEU A 587 19.84 -10.49 -2.06
N ARG A 588 19.60 -9.48 -2.91
CA ARG A 588 20.37 -9.24 -4.14
C ARG A 588 21.86 -9.04 -3.83
N ASP A 589 22.18 -8.17 -2.90
CA ASP A 589 23.57 -7.87 -2.52
C ASP A 589 24.26 -9.04 -1.79
N LEU A 590 23.49 -9.98 -1.26
CA LEU A 590 23.97 -11.27 -0.78
C LEU A 590 24.20 -12.28 -1.92
N GLY A 591 23.84 -11.94 -3.17
CA GLY A 591 23.98 -12.79 -4.34
C GLY A 591 22.96 -13.94 -4.42
N MET A 592 21.86 -13.84 -3.67
CA MET A 592 20.83 -14.87 -3.62
C MET A 592 19.78 -14.71 -4.72
N ILE A 593 19.55 -13.50 -5.19
CA ILE A 593 18.59 -13.12 -6.23
C ILE A 593 19.18 -12.06 -7.15
N ASP A 594 18.60 -11.87 -8.33
CA ASP A 594 19.06 -10.90 -9.35
C ASP A 594 18.05 -9.76 -9.61
N ILE A 595 17.00 -9.65 -8.79
CA ILE A 595 15.96 -8.61 -8.94
C ILE A 595 16.21 -7.46 -7.97
N ASP A 596 15.81 -6.26 -8.37
CA ASP A 596 15.92 -5.03 -7.56
C ASP A 596 14.63 -4.72 -6.79
N GLU A 597 13.47 -5.09 -7.34
CA GLU A 597 12.17 -4.79 -6.75
C GLU A 597 11.29 -6.04 -6.68
N PRO A 598 10.54 -6.25 -5.58
CA PRO A 598 9.80 -7.48 -5.38
C PRO A 598 8.48 -7.57 -6.17
N PHE A 599 7.81 -6.45 -6.42
CA PHE A 599 6.45 -6.39 -6.94
C PHE A 599 6.37 -5.49 -8.16
N LYS A 600 5.97 -6.04 -9.32
CA LYS A 600 5.86 -5.31 -10.59
C LYS A 600 4.66 -4.36 -10.59
N ASN A 601 3.48 -4.89 -10.27
CA ASN A 601 2.25 -4.10 -10.18
C ASN A 601 1.67 -4.23 -8.78
N LEU A 602 1.26 -3.10 -8.21
CA LEU A 602 0.61 -3.05 -6.91
C LEU A 602 -0.83 -2.54 -7.06
N MET A 603 -1.79 -3.31 -6.55
CA MET A 603 -3.18 -2.90 -6.41
C MET A 603 -3.49 -2.64 -4.94
N THR A 604 -3.74 -1.39 -4.59
CA THR A 604 -4.21 -1.03 -3.25
C THR A 604 -5.73 -1.10 -3.22
N GLN A 605 -6.26 -2.12 -2.54
CA GLN A 605 -7.70 -2.28 -2.41
C GLN A 605 -8.32 -1.24 -1.48
N GLY A 606 -9.54 -0.82 -1.79
CA GLY A 606 -10.35 0.04 -0.91
C GLY A 606 -10.94 -0.75 0.27
N MET A 607 -11.34 -0.03 1.30
CA MET A 607 -11.90 -0.61 2.52
C MET A 607 -13.36 -1.05 2.32
N VAL A 608 -13.74 -2.16 2.97
CA VAL A 608 -15.14 -2.53 3.14
C VAL A 608 -15.63 -1.94 4.46
N LYS A 609 -16.64 -1.10 4.39
CA LYS A 609 -17.24 -0.41 5.51
C LYS A 609 -18.58 -1.06 5.86
N ASP A 610 -19.04 -0.85 7.08
CA ASP A 610 -20.39 -1.27 7.50
C ASP A 610 -21.49 -0.35 6.93
N GLU A 611 -22.75 -0.64 7.23
CA GLU A 611 -23.91 0.14 6.78
C GLU A 611 -23.94 1.60 7.28
N HIS A 612 -23.07 1.95 8.23
CA HIS A 612 -22.94 3.30 8.79
C HIS A 612 -21.73 4.07 8.19
N GLY A 613 -20.97 3.44 7.27
CA GLY A 613 -19.77 4.01 6.68
C GLY A 613 -18.51 3.88 7.55
N ASP A 614 -18.57 3.12 8.63
CA ASP A 614 -17.44 2.82 9.51
C ASP A 614 -16.63 1.63 8.99
N THR A 615 -15.30 1.74 9.03
CA THR A 615 -14.41 0.61 8.71
C THR A 615 -14.68 -0.56 9.64
N MET A 616 -14.90 -1.74 9.05
CA MET A 616 -15.10 -2.98 9.81
C MET A 616 -13.86 -3.34 10.61
N SER A 617 -14.02 -3.56 11.91
CA SER A 617 -12.94 -4.04 12.78
C SER A 617 -13.49 -4.91 13.91
N LYS A 618 -12.68 -5.90 14.33
CA LYS A 618 -13.04 -6.80 15.44
C LYS A 618 -13.22 -6.05 16.76
N SER A 619 -12.45 -4.97 16.96
CA SER A 619 -12.56 -4.15 18.18
C SER A 619 -13.85 -3.35 18.26
N LYS A 620 -14.45 -2.98 17.12
CA LYS A 620 -15.74 -2.29 17.05
C LYS A 620 -16.94 -3.25 17.07
N GLY A 621 -16.72 -4.55 16.81
CA GLY A 621 -17.78 -5.56 16.78
C GLY A 621 -18.71 -5.46 15.55
N ASN A 622 -18.32 -4.71 14.52
CA ASN A 622 -19.09 -4.45 13.29
C ASN A 622 -18.62 -5.28 12.08
N VAL A 623 -17.94 -6.38 12.33
CA VAL A 623 -17.41 -7.27 11.29
C VAL A 623 -18.51 -8.15 10.72
N VAL A 624 -18.60 -8.20 9.38
CA VAL A 624 -19.46 -9.14 8.66
C VAL A 624 -18.62 -10.36 8.23
N PRO A 625 -18.89 -11.57 8.76
CA PRO A 625 -18.18 -12.77 8.34
C PRO A 625 -18.68 -13.26 6.97
N PRO A 626 -17.82 -13.87 6.12
CA PRO A 626 -18.24 -14.45 4.84
C PRO A 626 -19.36 -15.49 4.96
N SER A 627 -19.38 -16.28 6.03
CA SER A 627 -20.42 -17.28 6.29
C SER A 627 -21.84 -16.73 6.29
N SER A 628 -22.03 -15.50 6.78
CA SER A 628 -23.35 -14.84 6.80
C SER A 628 -23.94 -14.62 5.40
N VAL A 629 -23.12 -14.63 4.36
CA VAL A 629 -23.54 -14.50 2.96
C VAL A 629 -23.51 -15.86 2.26
N ILE A 630 -22.50 -16.67 2.52
CA ILE A 630 -22.33 -17.96 1.87
C ILE A 630 -23.46 -18.94 2.24
N GLU A 631 -23.87 -18.99 3.50
CA GLU A 631 -24.93 -19.89 3.97
C GLU A 631 -26.28 -19.65 3.27
N PRO A 632 -26.79 -18.39 3.13
CA PRO A 632 -28.06 -18.16 2.46
C PRO A 632 -27.99 -18.03 0.95
N TYR A 633 -26.83 -17.64 0.36
CA TYR A 633 -26.75 -17.28 -1.06
C TYR A 633 -25.68 -18.02 -1.87
N GLY A 634 -24.74 -18.68 -1.23
CA GLY A 634 -23.60 -19.34 -1.83
C GLY A 634 -22.35 -18.44 -2.00
N ALA A 635 -21.19 -19.09 -2.16
CA ALA A 635 -19.91 -18.44 -2.33
C ALA A 635 -19.81 -17.64 -3.63
N ASP A 636 -20.35 -18.18 -4.74
CA ASP A 636 -20.34 -17.50 -6.04
C ASP A 636 -21.15 -16.19 -6.00
N THR A 637 -22.27 -16.14 -5.26
CA THR A 637 -23.04 -14.91 -5.08
C THR A 637 -22.24 -13.86 -4.30
N MET A 638 -21.54 -14.27 -3.25
CA MET A 638 -20.66 -13.37 -2.47
C MET A 638 -19.53 -12.82 -3.35
N ARG A 639 -18.82 -13.66 -4.11
CA ARG A 639 -17.75 -13.28 -5.01
C ARG A 639 -18.20 -12.27 -6.05
N LEU A 640 -19.33 -12.54 -6.70
CA LEU A 640 -19.91 -11.64 -7.68
C LEU A 640 -20.30 -10.28 -7.06
N ALA A 641 -20.93 -10.29 -5.90
CA ALA A 641 -21.33 -9.06 -5.20
C ALA A 641 -20.13 -8.19 -4.86
N ILE A 642 -19.05 -8.79 -4.32
CA ILE A 642 -17.80 -8.11 -3.97
C ILE A 642 -17.13 -7.45 -5.17
N LEU A 643 -17.04 -8.18 -6.30
CA LEU A 643 -16.35 -7.69 -7.50
C LEU A 643 -17.19 -6.69 -8.30
N PHE A 644 -18.52 -6.74 -8.17
CA PHE A 644 -19.42 -5.87 -8.91
C PHE A 644 -19.68 -4.51 -8.25
N VAL A 645 -19.66 -4.43 -6.91
CA VAL A 645 -20.15 -3.25 -6.17
C VAL A 645 -19.34 -1.98 -6.44
N ALA A 646 -18.02 -2.08 -6.61
CA ALA A 646 -17.12 -0.96 -6.81
C ALA A 646 -15.81 -1.36 -7.50
N PRO A 647 -15.11 -0.40 -8.14
CA PRO A 647 -13.72 -0.61 -8.55
C PRO A 647 -12.85 -1.07 -7.38
N PRO A 648 -11.80 -1.89 -7.61
CA PRO A 648 -10.98 -2.46 -6.54
C PRO A 648 -10.38 -1.44 -5.58
N GLU A 649 -9.95 -0.28 -6.09
CA GLU A 649 -9.29 0.77 -5.32
C GLU A 649 -10.24 1.67 -4.53
N LYS A 650 -11.57 1.53 -4.72
CA LYS A 650 -12.56 2.37 -4.04
C LYS A 650 -13.12 1.69 -2.80
N ASP A 651 -13.30 2.47 -1.74
CA ASP A 651 -14.09 2.04 -0.59
C ASP A 651 -15.55 1.83 -0.99
N PHE A 652 -16.25 0.95 -0.27
CA PHE A 652 -17.70 0.83 -0.37
C PHE A 652 -18.32 0.41 0.96
N ASP A 653 -19.60 0.79 1.12
CA ASP A 653 -20.42 0.38 2.25
C ASP A 653 -21.12 -0.95 1.94
N TRP A 654 -21.03 -1.92 2.86
CA TRP A 654 -21.66 -3.22 2.70
C TRP A 654 -23.20 -3.08 2.72
N ASP A 655 -23.88 -3.55 1.65
CA ASP A 655 -25.34 -3.56 1.53
C ASP A 655 -25.84 -4.94 1.05
N GLU A 656 -26.72 -5.56 1.81
CA GLU A 656 -27.34 -6.85 1.44
C GLU A 656 -28.13 -6.80 0.14
N LYS A 657 -28.60 -5.61 -0.29
CA LYS A 657 -29.29 -5.44 -1.58
C LYS A 657 -28.40 -5.77 -2.76
N VAL A 658 -27.09 -5.50 -2.66
CA VAL A 658 -26.10 -5.86 -3.70
C VAL A 658 -26.01 -7.37 -3.82
N VAL A 659 -25.98 -8.09 -2.70
CA VAL A 659 -25.97 -9.55 -2.65
C VAL A 659 -27.22 -10.14 -3.31
N ALA A 660 -28.38 -9.63 -2.95
CA ALA A 660 -29.66 -10.07 -3.55
C ALA A 660 -29.70 -9.79 -5.07
N GLY A 661 -29.12 -8.65 -5.51
CA GLY A 661 -28.96 -8.32 -6.93
C GLY A 661 -28.05 -9.31 -7.67
N ALA A 662 -26.91 -9.64 -7.09
CA ALA A 662 -25.98 -10.63 -7.61
C ALA A 662 -26.63 -12.02 -7.75
N ASN A 663 -27.36 -12.47 -6.73
CA ASN A 663 -28.07 -13.75 -6.78
C ASN A 663 -29.12 -13.81 -7.90
N ARG A 664 -29.90 -12.74 -8.10
CA ARG A 664 -30.85 -12.64 -9.22
C ARG A 664 -30.17 -12.75 -10.59
N PHE A 665 -29.00 -12.10 -10.74
CA PHE A 665 -28.24 -12.19 -11.99
C PHE A 665 -27.72 -13.60 -12.23
N ILE A 666 -27.14 -14.27 -11.22
CA ILE A 666 -26.66 -15.66 -11.33
C ILE A 666 -27.78 -16.59 -11.81
N LYS A 667 -28.96 -16.52 -11.18
CA LYS A 667 -30.13 -17.33 -11.59
C LYS A 667 -30.62 -17.00 -13.01
N ARG A 668 -30.59 -15.74 -13.41
CA ARG A 668 -30.93 -15.35 -14.78
C ARG A 668 -29.91 -15.87 -15.81
N ALA A 669 -28.63 -15.71 -15.54
CA ALA A 669 -27.57 -16.22 -16.42
C ALA A 669 -27.59 -17.75 -16.51
N TRP A 670 -27.88 -18.46 -15.41
CA TRP A 670 -28.13 -19.90 -15.36
C TRP A 670 -29.18 -20.32 -16.36
N ARG A 671 -30.37 -19.71 -16.30
CA ARG A 671 -31.47 -20.00 -17.20
C ARG A 671 -31.10 -19.73 -18.67
N VAL A 672 -30.44 -18.60 -18.94
CA VAL A 672 -30.05 -18.24 -20.32
C VAL A 672 -29.08 -19.26 -20.91
N VAL A 673 -28.08 -19.72 -20.16
CA VAL A 673 -27.12 -20.73 -20.64
C VAL A 673 -27.83 -22.07 -20.91
N TRP A 674 -28.71 -22.53 -19.99
CA TRP A 674 -29.48 -23.75 -20.19
C TRP A 674 -30.43 -23.67 -21.39
N GLU A 675 -31.08 -22.54 -21.61
CA GLU A 675 -31.96 -22.36 -22.78
C GLU A 675 -31.19 -22.32 -24.09
N LEU A 676 -30.01 -21.74 -24.15
CA LEU A 676 -29.15 -21.77 -25.29
C LEU A 676 -28.60 -23.18 -25.55
N SER A 677 -28.25 -23.94 -24.51
CA SER A 677 -27.72 -25.29 -24.62
C SER A 677 -28.70 -26.29 -25.27
N ARG A 678 -30.01 -26.02 -25.25
CA ARG A 678 -31.03 -26.85 -25.91
C ARG A 678 -30.88 -26.86 -27.43
N THR A 679 -30.33 -25.81 -28.02
CA THR A 679 -30.09 -25.71 -29.48
C THR A 679 -28.61 -25.82 -29.80
N ALA A 680 -27.73 -25.58 -28.84
CA ALA A 680 -26.28 -25.51 -29.02
C ALA A 680 -25.70 -26.82 -29.59
N ASP A 681 -24.82 -26.67 -30.60
CA ASP A 681 -24.07 -27.79 -31.16
C ASP A 681 -22.60 -27.40 -31.29
N ALA A 682 -21.74 -28.02 -30.49
CA ALA A 682 -20.30 -27.80 -30.47
C ALA A 682 -19.60 -28.23 -31.79
N SER A 683 -20.25 -29.10 -32.56
CA SER A 683 -19.72 -29.59 -33.83
C SER A 683 -20.14 -28.73 -35.03
N ALA A 684 -21.14 -27.86 -34.87
CA ALA A 684 -21.61 -26.98 -35.94
C ALA A 684 -20.54 -25.91 -36.28
N VAL A 685 -20.36 -25.70 -37.58
CA VAL A 685 -19.40 -24.69 -38.06
C VAL A 685 -20.04 -23.31 -37.92
N PHE A 686 -19.40 -22.44 -37.15
CA PHE A 686 -19.85 -21.06 -37.01
C PHE A 686 -19.46 -20.23 -38.25
N ASP A 687 -20.45 -19.65 -38.91
CA ASP A 687 -20.25 -18.73 -40.04
C ASP A 687 -21.18 -17.50 -39.89
N HIS A 688 -20.61 -16.38 -39.46
CA HIS A 688 -21.34 -15.16 -39.21
C HIS A 688 -22.01 -14.58 -40.47
N THR A 689 -21.57 -14.97 -41.69
CA THR A 689 -22.14 -14.45 -42.94
C THR A 689 -23.47 -15.10 -43.30
N THR A 690 -23.82 -16.22 -42.65
CA THR A 690 -25.09 -16.96 -42.91
C THR A 690 -26.17 -16.62 -41.87
N LEU A 691 -25.85 -15.84 -40.85
CA LEU A 691 -26.75 -15.46 -39.76
C LEU A 691 -27.89 -14.56 -40.26
N ASP A 692 -29.10 -14.79 -39.72
CA ASP A 692 -30.19 -13.83 -39.86
C ASP A 692 -29.96 -12.54 -39.07
N ALA A 693 -30.79 -11.52 -39.25
CA ALA A 693 -30.60 -10.21 -38.62
C ALA A 693 -30.55 -10.26 -37.09
N LYS A 694 -31.33 -11.08 -36.41
CA LYS A 694 -31.34 -11.22 -34.95
C LYS A 694 -30.15 -11.97 -34.42
N SER A 695 -29.76 -13.05 -35.12
CA SER A 695 -28.56 -13.82 -34.83
C SER A 695 -27.30 -12.99 -35.07
N LEU A 696 -27.26 -12.19 -36.12
CA LEU A 696 -26.17 -11.27 -36.41
C LEU A 696 -26.00 -10.19 -35.33
N GLU A 697 -27.12 -9.63 -34.83
CA GLU A 697 -27.07 -8.67 -33.71
C GLU A 697 -26.58 -9.29 -32.40
N LEU A 698 -27.04 -10.50 -32.06
CA LEU A 698 -26.50 -11.21 -30.89
C LEU A 698 -25.00 -11.48 -31.04
N ASN A 699 -24.52 -11.91 -32.23
CA ASN A 699 -23.09 -12.10 -32.49
C ASN A 699 -22.30 -10.81 -32.36
N ARG A 700 -22.85 -9.66 -32.81
CA ARG A 700 -22.25 -8.35 -32.64
C ARG A 700 -22.09 -7.98 -31.19
N VAL A 701 -23.16 -8.15 -30.40
CA VAL A 701 -23.14 -7.86 -28.96
C VAL A 701 -22.15 -8.80 -28.24
N LEU A 702 -22.10 -10.07 -28.59
CA LEU A 702 -21.10 -11.03 -28.06
C LEU A 702 -19.67 -10.51 -28.24
N ASN A 703 -19.30 -10.13 -29.47
CA ASN A 703 -17.94 -9.66 -29.76
C ASN A 703 -17.65 -8.32 -29.05
N ALA A 704 -18.59 -7.37 -29.08
CA ALA A 704 -18.42 -6.07 -28.43
C ALA A 704 -18.27 -6.18 -26.92
N MET A 705 -19.13 -6.97 -26.26
CA MET A 705 -19.09 -7.15 -24.81
C MET A 705 -17.94 -8.05 -24.37
N GLY A 706 -17.56 -9.02 -25.19
CA GLY A 706 -16.40 -9.87 -24.92
C GLY A 706 -15.08 -9.07 -24.96
N ILE A 707 -14.90 -8.21 -25.95
CA ILE A 707 -13.73 -7.29 -26.02
C ILE A 707 -13.72 -6.38 -24.80
N ARG A 708 -14.86 -5.80 -24.44
CA ARG A 708 -14.97 -4.92 -23.27
C ARG A 708 -14.64 -5.68 -21.97
N CYS A 709 -15.23 -6.85 -21.78
CA CYS A 709 -14.95 -7.70 -20.61
C CYS A 709 -13.46 -8.00 -20.48
N THR A 710 -12.81 -8.45 -21.55
CA THR A 710 -11.37 -8.77 -21.58
C THR A 710 -10.52 -7.53 -21.25
N THR A 711 -10.83 -6.39 -21.87
CA THR A 711 -10.11 -5.14 -21.66
C THR A 711 -10.23 -4.65 -20.20
N GLU A 712 -11.42 -4.75 -19.62
CA GLU A 712 -11.65 -4.31 -18.25
C GLU A 712 -11.05 -5.27 -17.21
N PHE A 713 -11.00 -6.58 -17.51
CA PHE A 713 -10.24 -7.53 -16.70
C PHE A 713 -8.74 -7.22 -16.71
N ASP A 714 -8.17 -6.90 -17.88
CA ASP A 714 -6.75 -6.55 -18.00
C ASP A 714 -6.38 -5.29 -17.17
N LYS A 715 -7.35 -4.38 -16.99
CA LYS A 715 -7.22 -3.20 -16.12
C LYS A 715 -7.53 -3.47 -14.64
N GLY A 716 -7.99 -4.66 -14.29
CA GLY A 716 -8.49 -5.00 -12.96
C GLY A 716 -9.85 -4.36 -12.62
N GLN A 717 -10.61 -3.86 -13.62
CA GLN A 717 -11.91 -3.22 -13.42
C GLN A 717 -13.05 -4.23 -13.51
N PHE A 718 -13.17 -5.09 -12.50
CA PHE A 718 -14.09 -6.23 -12.50
C PHE A 718 -15.55 -5.83 -12.57
N ASN A 719 -15.94 -4.72 -11.95
CA ASN A 719 -17.32 -4.23 -11.97
C ASN A 719 -17.79 -3.89 -13.38
N THR A 720 -16.94 -3.30 -14.21
CA THR A 720 -17.21 -2.99 -15.63
C THR A 720 -17.12 -4.22 -16.51
N ALA A 721 -16.22 -5.17 -16.21
CA ALA A 721 -16.16 -6.46 -16.89
C ALA A 721 -17.46 -7.26 -16.67
N ILE A 722 -17.93 -7.34 -15.42
CA ILE A 722 -19.21 -7.99 -15.06
C ILE A 722 -20.38 -7.32 -15.76
N SER A 723 -20.40 -5.97 -15.79
CA SER A 723 -21.44 -5.21 -16.50
C SER A 723 -21.52 -5.58 -17.98
N ALA A 724 -20.39 -5.75 -18.67
CA ALA A 724 -20.35 -6.17 -20.05
C ALA A 724 -21.00 -7.56 -20.22
N VAL A 725 -20.70 -8.52 -19.34
CA VAL A 725 -21.33 -9.84 -19.39
C VAL A 725 -22.83 -9.75 -19.08
N MET A 726 -23.24 -8.86 -18.17
CA MET A 726 -24.67 -8.63 -17.90
C MET A 726 -25.42 -8.10 -19.13
N GLU A 727 -24.81 -7.22 -19.91
CA GLU A 727 -25.37 -6.71 -21.18
C GLU A 727 -25.49 -7.85 -22.22
N LEU A 728 -24.48 -8.71 -22.33
CA LEU A 728 -24.56 -9.90 -23.20
C LEU A 728 -25.67 -10.87 -22.79
N VAL A 729 -25.79 -11.16 -21.48
CA VAL A 729 -26.86 -12.03 -20.96
C VAL A 729 -28.24 -11.43 -21.22
N ASN A 730 -28.40 -10.11 -21.17
CA ASN A 730 -29.65 -9.44 -21.51
C ASN A 730 -29.97 -9.58 -23.01
N ALA A 731 -28.99 -9.41 -23.92
CA ALA A 731 -29.16 -9.60 -25.36
C ALA A 731 -29.50 -11.06 -25.70
N ALA A 732 -28.80 -12.02 -25.08
CA ALA A 732 -29.10 -13.44 -25.23
C ALA A 732 -30.52 -13.79 -24.72
N SER A 733 -30.96 -13.21 -23.61
CA SER A 733 -32.33 -13.39 -23.10
C SER A 733 -33.37 -12.83 -24.07
N ALA A 734 -33.15 -11.68 -24.68
CA ALA A 734 -34.01 -11.11 -25.69
C ALA A 734 -34.10 -12.01 -26.92
N TYR A 735 -32.92 -12.50 -27.41
CA TYR A 735 -32.84 -13.43 -28.53
C TYR A 735 -33.64 -14.72 -28.29
N ILE A 736 -33.50 -15.31 -27.09
CA ILE A 736 -34.25 -16.51 -26.67
C ILE A 736 -35.76 -16.28 -26.70
N ASN A 737 -36.22 -15.11 -26.27
CA ASN A 737 -37.64 -14.80 -26.21
C ASN A 737 -38.24 -14.47 -27.59
N GLU A 738 -37.42 -13.96 -28.53
CA GLU A 738 -37.89 -13.50 -29.84
C GLU A 738 -37.74 -14.53 -30.96
N VAL A 739 -36.75 -15.46 -30.84
CA VAL A 739 -36.41 -16.45 -31.85
C VAL A 739 -36.86 -17.83 -31.37
N PRO A 740 -37.78 -18.49 -32.08
CA PRO A 740 -38.19 -19.86 -31.78
C PRO A 740 -36.99 -20.80 -31.74
N VAL A 741 -37.05 -21.86 -30.90
CA VAL A 741 -35.96 -22.83 -30.69
C VAL A 741 -35.48 -23.43 -32.01
N GLU A 742 -36.41 -23.81 -32.88
CA GLU A 742 -36.16 -24.44 -34.20
C GLU A 742 -35.53 -23.47 -35.22
N SER A 743 -35.55 -22.19 -34.96
CA SER A 743 -34.99 -21.14 -35.84
C SER A 743 -33.66 -20.57 -35.36
N ARG A 744 -33.20 -21.00 -34.18
CA ARG A 744 -31.94 -20.50 -33.58
C ARG A 744 -30.74 -21.14 -34.27
N ASP A 745 -29.71 -20.38 -34.55
CA ASP A 745 -28.43 -20.90 -35.04
C ASP A 745 -27.70 -21.68 -33.94
N ALA A 746 -27.41 -22.96 -34.20
CA ALA A 746 -26.86 -23.88 -33.22
C ALA A 746 -25.40 -23.56 -32.83
N ALA A 747 -24.60 -23.12 -33.79
CA ALA A 747 -23.20 -22.78 -33.58
C ALA A 747 -23.10 -21.45 -32.76
N LEU A 748 -23.95 -20.47 -33.08
CA LEU A 748 -24.02 -19.22 -32.32
C LEU A 748 -24.53 -19.48 -30.90
N CYS A 749 -25.56 -20.29 -30.70
CA CYS A 749 -26.05 -20.64 -29.36
C CYS A 749 -24.95 -21.27 -28.51
N TYR A 750 -24.19 -22.21 -29.09
CA TYR A 750 -23.05 -22.83 -28.42
C TYR A 750 -21.99 -21.79 -28.07
N LYS A 751 -21.60 -20.93 -29.03
CA LYS A 751 -20.58 -19.89 -28.80
C LYS A 751 -20.98 -18.92 -27.72
N VAL A 752 -22.20 -18.38 -27.72
CA VAL A 752 -22.68 -17.44 -26.72
C VAL A 752 -22.73 -18.10 -25.34
N ALA A 753 -23.27 -19.30 -25.21
CA ALA A 753 -23.34 -20.02 -23.93
C ALA A 753 -21.93 -20.31 -23.39
N ASN A 754 -21.02 -20.81 -24.25
CA ASN A 754 -19.64 -21.07 -23.88
C ASN A 754 -18.90 -19.83 -23.40
N ASP A 755 -19.01 -18.73 -24.15
CA ASP A 755 -18.26 -17.50 -23.87
C ASP A 755 -18.78 -16.79 -22.63
N VAL A 756 -20.10 -16.83 -22.33
CA VAL A 756 -20.69 -16.37 -21.06
C VAL A 756 -20.13 -17.18 -19.89
N VAL A 757 -20.09 -18.51 -20.00
CA VAL A 757 -19.54 -19.39 -18.96
C VAL A 757 -18.05 -19.07 -18.76
N ALA A 758 -17.27 -18.97 -19.82
CA ALA A 758 -15.85 -18.72 -19.75
C ALA A 758 -15.52 -17.33 -19.12
N MET A 759 -16.25 -16.28 -19.53
CA MET A 759 -16.03 -14.92 -18.97
C MET A 759 -16.43 -14.80 -17.50
N LEU A 760 -17.41 -15.59 -17.03
CA LEU A 760 -17.84 -15.60 -15.62
C LEU A 760 -17.03 -16.58 -14.76
N ALA A 761 -16.30 -17.51 -15.33
CA ALA A 761 -15.56 -18.54 -14.60
C ALA A 761 -14.56 -17.99 -13.58
N PRO A 762 -13.79 -16.92 -13.83
CA PRO A 762 -12.93 -16.33 -12.80
C PRO A 762 -13.69 -15.72 -11.62
N ILE A 763 -14.94 -15.34 -11.81
CA ILE A 763 -15.77 -14.61 -10.85
C ILE A 763 -16.63 -15.58 -10.04
N ILE A 764 -17.38 -16.47 -10.72
CA ILE A 764 -18.30 -17.46 -10.16
C ILE A 764 -17.94 -18.88 -10.64
N PRO A 765 -16.84 -19.43 -10.10
CA PRO A 765 -16.22 -20.63 -10.66
C PRO A 765 -17.07 -21.89 -10.52
N HIS A 766 -17.83 -22.06 -9.44
CA HIS A 766 -18.65 -23.27 -9.25
C HIS A 766 -19.82 -23.31 -10.24
N TRP A 767 -20.49 -22.17 -10.43
CA TRP A 767 -21.54 -21.98 -11.42
C TRP A 767 -21.01 -22.30 -12.85
N ALA A 768 -19.82 -21.81 -13.15
CA ALA A 768 -19.20 -22.01 -14.45
C ALA A 768 -18.82 -23.47 -14.71
N GLU A 769 -18.27 -24.17 -13.72
CA GLU A 769 -17.95 -25.59 -13.83
C GLU A 769 -19.20 -26.40 -14.09
N GLU A 770 -20.27 -26.20 -13.28
CA GLU A 770 -21.50 -26.96 -13.44
C GLU A 770 -22.09 -26.80 -14.85
N LEU A 771 -22.19 -25.59 -15.36
CA LEU A 771 -22.73 -25.34 -16.70
C LEU A 771 -21.83 -25.85 -17.83
N SER A 772 -20.51 -25.73 -17.66
CA SER A 772 -19.55 -26.25 -18.60
C SER A 772 -19.69 -27.78 -18.78
N HIS A 773 -19.89 -28.49 -17.66
CA HIS A 773 -20.01 -29.94 -17.67
C HIS A 773 -21.43 -30.39 -18.03
N GLU A 774 -22.45 -29.90 -17.35
CA GLU A 774 -23.81 -30.44 -17.43
C GLU A 774 -24.61 -29.86 -18.63
N ALA A 775 -24.40 -28.54 -18.93
CA ALA A 775 -25.13 -27.90 -20.02
C ALA A 775 -24.38 -27.94 -21.35
N LEU A 776 -23.03 -27.84 -21.34
CA LEU A 776 -22.21 -27.78 -22.55
C LEU A 776 -21.47 -29.10 -22.84
N GLY A 777 -21.57 -30.12 -21.97
CA GLY A 777 -21.02 -31.46 -22.17
C GLY A 777 -19.49 -31.55 -22.19
N LYS A 778 -18.80 -30.58 -21.59
CA LYS A 778 -17.33 -30.54 -21.54
C LYS A 778 -16.78 -31.37 -20.39
N ASN A 779 -15.67 -32.08 -20.65
CA ASN A 779 -15.01 -32.93 -19.62
C ASN A 779 -13.71 -32.30 -19.05
N ILE A 780 -13.37 -31.09 -19.46
CA ILE A 780 -12.16 -30.37 -19.01
C ILE A 780 -12.57 -29.29 -18.01
N PRO A 781 -11.95 -29.22 -16.82
CA PRO A 781 -12.22 -28.16 -15.88
C PRO A 781 -12.13 -26.77 -16.52
N VAL A 782 -13.02 -25.86 -16.16
CA VAL A 782 -13.05 -24.52 -16.77
C VAL A 782 -11.74 -23.76 -16.54
N TYR A 783 -11.08 -24.01 -15.42
CA TYR A 783 -9.76 -23.49 -15.09
C TYR A 783 -8.67 -23.80 -16.16
N HIS A 784 -8.81 -24.89 -16.90
CA HIS A 784 -7.91 -25.31 -18.00
C HIS A 784 -8.46 -25.00 -19.40
N GLN A 785 -9.65 -24.42 -19.51
CA GLN A 785 -10.21 -24.01 -20.78
C GLN A 785 -9.63 -22.66 -21.21
N PRO A 786 -9.50 -22.40 -22.53
CA PRO A 786 -8.98 -21.13 -23.02
C PRO A 786 -9.96 -19.98 -22.78
N TRP A 787 -9.41 -18.80 -22.50
CA TRP A 787 -10.17 -17.55 -22.53
C TRP A 787 -10.69 -17.30 -23.94
N PRO A 788 -11.97 -16.89 -24.15
CA PRO A 788 -12.54 -16.74 -25.47
C PRO A 788 -11.91 -15.57 -26.25
N GLU A 789 -11.83 -15.74 -27.55
CA GLU A 789 -11.37 -14.74 -28.51
C GLU A 789 -12.55 -14.04 -29.20
N PHE A 790 -12.41 -12.73 -29.39
CA PHE A 790 -13.46 -11.88 -29.97
C PHE A 790 -12.93 -11.08 -31.16
N ASP A 791 -13.77 -10.93 -32.18
CA ASP A 791 -13.42 -10.26 -33.45
C ASP A 791 -13.88 -8.79 -33.41
N PRO A 792 -12.93 -7.80 -33.48
CA PRO A 792 -13.29 -6.38 -33.50
C PRO A 792 -14.12 -5.97 -34.73
N GLU A 793 -13.99 -6.66 -35.86
CA GLU A 793 -14.76 -6.34 -37.07
C GLU A 793 -16.23 -6.76 -36.87
N GLN A 794 -16.47 -7.91 -36.23
CA GLN A 794 -17.82 -8.38 -35.92
C GLN A 794 -18.49 -7.62 -34.78
N ALA A 795 -17.71 -6.87 -34.00
CA ALA A 795 -18.21 -6.01 -32.91
C ALA A 795 -18.80 -4.68 -33.41
N LYS A 796 -18.48 -4.28 -34.66
CA LYS A 796 -18.92 -3.00 -35.21
C LYS A 796 -20.44 -2.98 -35.37
N SER A 797 -21.07 -1.89 -34.90
CA SER A 797 -22.50 -1.67 -35.16
C SER A 797 -22.68 -1.20 -36.59
N ASN A 798 -23.61 -1.85 -37.32
CA ASN A 798 -24.05 -1.36 -38.60
C ASN A 798 -24.98 -0.14 -38.49
N THR A 799 -25.44 0.17 -37.27
CA THR A 799 -26.28 1.33 -36.98
C THR A 799 -25.67 2.21 -35.90
N VAL A 800 -25.91 3.50 -35.94
CA VAL A 800 -25.53 4.48 -34.94
C VAL A 800 -26.75 5.30 -34.53
N GLU A 801 -26.92 5.53 -33.24
CA GLU A 801 -27.94 6.46 -32.74
C GLU A 801 -27.43 7.90 -32.95
N ILE A 802 -28.15 8.69 -33.69
CA ILE A 802 -27.84 10.11 -33.88
C ILE A 802 -28.91 11.00 -33.27
N ALA A 803 -28.53 12.15 -32.73
CA ALA A 803 -29.43 13.13 -32.20
C ALA A 803 -29.96 14.01 -33.33
N VAL A 804 -31.29 14.13 -33.49
CA VAL A 804 -31.95 15.07 -34.39
C VAL A 804 -32.24 16.34 -33.63
N GLN A 805 -31.67 17.43 -34.10
CA GLN A 805 -31.84 18.76 -33.50
C GLN A 805 -32.66 19.67 -34.40
N LEU A 806 -33.50 20.52 -33.80
CA LEU A 806 -34.13 21.64 -34.45
C LEU A 806 -33.66 22.94 -33.79
N LYS A 807 -32.91 23.77 -34.56
CA LYS A 807 -32.28 25.00 -34.06
C LYS A 807 -31.42 24.76 -32.80
N GLY A 808 -30.59 23.67 -32.77
CA GLY A 808 -29.70 23.35 -31.71
C GLY A 808 -30.31 22.65 -30.49
N LYS A 809 -31.65 22.42 -30.46
CA LYS A 809 -32.31 21.64 -29.41
C LYS A 809 -32.65 20.26 -29.91
N VAL A 810 -32.22 19.19 -29.14
CA VAL A 810 -32.56 17.80 -29.45
C VAL A 810 -34.07 17.63 -29.43
N ARG A 811 -34.60 17.00 -30.49
CA ARG A 811 -36.03 16.75 -30.68
C ARG A 811 -36.39 15.26 -30.85
N ALA A 812 -35.46 14.51 -31.40
CA ALA A 812 -35.55 13.06 -31.53
C ALA A 812 -34.16 12.43 -31.47
N ARG A 813 -34.12 11.13 -31.24
CA ARG A 813 -32.96 10.26 -31.44
C ARG A 813 -33.40 9.16 -32.39
N ILE A 814 -32.60 8.89 -33.41
CA ILE A 814 -32.91 7.89 -34.43
C ILE A 814 -31.70 6.97 -34.65
N GLU A 815 -31.98 5.73 -34.93
CA GLU A 815 -30.98 4.78 -35.40
C GLU A 815 -30.87 4.89 -36.92
N VAL A 816 -29.66 5.03 -37.42
CA VAL A 816 -29.33 5.10 -38.85
C VAL A 816 -28.15 4.21 -39.16
N SER A 817 -28.00 3.79 -40.42
CA SER A 817 -26.80 3.05 -40.84
C SER A 817 -25.52 3.83 -40.48
N ALA A 818 -24.51 3.14 -39.95
CA ALA A 818 -23.21 3.74 -39.65
C ALA A 818 -22.53 4.32 -40.90
N ASP A 819 -22.81 3.72 -42.07
CA ASP A 819 -22.33 4.14 -43.40
C ASP A 819 -23.31 5.03 -44.16
N ALA A 820 -24.39 5.47 -43.49
CA ALA A 820 -25.40 6.31 -44.13
C ALA A 820 -24.77 7.58 -44.74
N SER A 821 -25.18 7.87 -45.97
CA SER A 821 -24.81 9.14 -46.65
C SER A 821 -25.43 10.34 -45.95
N GLU A 822 -24.92 11.54 -46.19
CA GLU A 822 -25.49 12.78 -45.64
C GLU A 822 -26.95 12.99 -46.11
N GLU A 823 -27.27 12.50 -47.30
CA GLU A 823 -28.63 12.55 -47.87
C GLU A 823 -29.58 11.65 -47.10
N GLU A 824 -29.19 10.40 -46.84
CA GLU A 824 -29.97 9.44 -46.03
C GLU A 824 -30.14 9.91 -44.57
N LEU A 825 -29.05 10.42 -43.94
CA LEU A 825 -29.12 11.01 -42.61
C LEU A 825 -30.06 12.21 -42.53
N THR A 826 -30.04 13.07 -43.57
CA THR A 826 -30.94 14.20 -43.67
C THR A 826 -32.39 13.79 -43.85
N ALA A 827 -32.66 12.79 -44.72
CA ALA A 827 -33.99 12.26 -44.95
C ALA A 827 -34.57 11.65 -43.67
N ALA A 828 -33.83 10.72 -43.00
CA ALA A 828 -34.25 10.10 -41.76
C ALA A 828 -34.50 11.11 -40.64
N ALA A 829 -33.61 12.09 -40.48
CA ALA A 829 -33.75 13.13 -39.47
C ALA A 829 -34.98 14.03 -39.74
N THR A 830 -35.25 14.36 -41.01
CA THR A 830 -36.43 15.17 -41.40
C THR A 830 -37.73 14.42 -41.12
N GLU A 831 -37.77 13.13 -41.45
CA GLU A 831 -38.89 12.25 -41.16
C GLU A 831 -39.16 12.13 -39.66
N ALA A 832 -38.16 11.96 -38.88
CA ALA A 832 -38.25 11.79 -37.42
C ALA A 832 -38.86 13.00 -36.66
N ILE A 833 -38.78 14.17 -37.24
CA ILE A 833 -39.38 15.40 -36.67
C ILE A 833 -40.33 16.10 -37.63
N ALA A 834 -40.98 15.35 -38.57
CA ALA A 834 -41.88 15.88 -39.57
C ALA A 834 -42.97 16.75 -38.99
N ASP A 835 -43.61 16.31 -37.88
CA ASP A 835 -44.68 17.08 -37.19
C ASP A 835 -44.22 18.45 -36.68
N GLN A 836 -42.90 18.57 -36.35
CA GLN A 836 -42.33 19.81 -35.82
C GLN A 836 -41.83 20.74 -36.96
N LEU A 837 -41.77 20.22 -38.19
CA LEU A 837 -41.41 20.94 -39.40
C LEU A 837 -42.59 21.40 -40.20
N GLU A 838 -43.83 20.98 -39.89
CA GLU A 838 -45.02 21.36 -40.58
C GLU A 838 -45.20 22.88 -40.71
N GLY A 839 -45.34 23.38 -41.94
CA GLY A 839 -45.44 24.82 -42.22
C GLY A 839 -44.14 25.62 -42.11
N LYS A 840 -42.97 24.95 -41.95
CA LYS A 840 -41.67 25.64 -41.86
C LYS A 840 -40.78 25.29 -43.06
N GLU A 841 -40.08 26.27 -43.59
CA GLU A 841 -39.10 26.08 -44.66
C GLU A 841 -37.73 25.76 -44.08
N ILE A 842 -37.18 24.60 -44.48
CA ILE A 842 -35.83 24.16 -44.06
C ILE A 842 -34.79 25.04 -44.77
N ARG A 843 -34.06 25.87 -44.00
CA ARG A 843 -33.04 26.79 -44.51
C ARG A 843 -31.66 26.17 -44.62
N LYS A 844 -31.33 25.27 -43.69
CA LYS A 844 -30.03 24.60 -43.65
C LYS A 844 -30.11 23.30 -42.83
N VAL A 845 -29.44 22.27 -43.29
CA VAL A 845 -29.18 21.06 -42.52
C VAL A 845 -27.68 20.94 -42.25
N ILE A 846 -27.29 20.65 -41.02
CA ILE A 846 -25.93 20.45 -40.63
C ILE A 846 -25.80 18.98 -40.14
N VAL A 847 -25.06 18.18 -40.88
CA VAL A 847 -24.83 16.78 -40.57
C VAL A 847 -23.46 16.63 -39.93
N VAL A 848 -23.41 16.01 -38.77
CA VAL A 848 -22.18 15.55 -38.14
C VAL A 848 -22.26 14.01 -38.08
N LYS A 849 -21.60 13.36 -39.05
CA LYS A 849 -21.66 11.90 -39.20
C LYS A 849 -21.43 11.18 -37.85
N GLY A 850 -22.29 10.21 -37.58
CA GLY A 850 -22.23 9.40 -36.36
C GLY A 850 -22.57 10.14 -35.04
N ARG A 851 -23.05 11.39 -35.10
CA ARG A 851 -23.36 12.15 -33.86
C ARG A 851 -24.70 12.87 -33.88
N LEU A 852 -24.96 13.69 -34.87
CA LEU A 852 -26.17 14.47 -34.90
C LEU A 852 -26.51 15.03 -36.30
N VAL A 853 -27.79 15.29 -36.53
CA VAL A 853 -28.29 16.12 -37.61
C VAL A 853 -29.04 17.33 -37.03
N ASN A 854 -28.59 18.56 -37.33
CA ASN A 854 -29.26 19.76 -36.87
C ASN A 854 -29.99 20.47 -38.03
N ILE A 855 -31.30 20.54 -37.95
CA ILE A 855 -32.17 21.16 -38.94
C ILE A 855 -32.46 22.61 -38.47
N VAL A 856 -32.20 23.55 -39.36
CA VAL A 856 -32.54 24.97 -39.18
C VAL A 856 -33.68 25.28 -40.12
N ALA A 857 -34.88 25.40 -39.55
CA ALA A 857 -36.10 25.68 -40.26
C ALA A 857 -36.77 27.01 -39.79
#